data_012af0eacead2e0eb4c78d605b2c276b
#
_entry.id   012af0eacead2e0eb4c78d605b2c276b
#
_cell.length_a   1.000
_cell.length_b   1.000
_cell.length_c   1.000
_cell.angle_alpha   90.00
_cell.angle_beta   90.00
_cell.angle_gamma   90.00
#
_symmetry.space_group_name_H-M   'P 1'
#
loop_
_entity.id
_entity.type
_entity.pdbx_description
1 polymer ?
#
loop_
_entity_poly.entity_id
_entity_poly.type
_entity_poly.pdbx_seq_one_letter_code
_entity_poly.pdbx_strand_id
1 'polypeptide(L)'
;MKKLSILFLIIFSVNLNSQEPALDSIALAEVTVSSKVIDVAKERETPIAFSTVSGAEIELKGGNLEVPEFLKKTPGIYFSPDGGGGYGDGELKLRGFGMRNVAVVINGQPVNDMENGWVYWSNWAGLSDLTSSIQIQRGLGSTSLATPSAGGTVSVNTRAAELEPGSSVKLLQGNDGYQKMTVSHNTGVNDLGWSSSYLLSLWQGDGWRNGTQGEGVTYAFSIGYTPRGGDHEFNLSVIGAGQWHHQAYYTPWLEDYLDHGPTQGDDFRKYNQVYGEYKGEEFSLLRNYYNKPLATLNWDWEISSNLTLATSVYASAGRGGGTGDRGRNYDVTSFRRSMSDHLADGGDAFRRSDMTINWDAVVSQNVNNAYIPSEGPFKGMKLGYHNDTDGETPSRWAVASKVRRFSTNSHNWVGGISKLKLDSENFRYELGVDLRSYKAYHRRGISDFLGLDGYISTINRYVFSGNFDRVGHVVTTAYESSPFNNLGMDDPNGTQRYYIGYNNWTGLNGLVEYVGSENFSAVLQLGTTTSRMWLEHFYTAPPETKSEVVKKNGNYLKVGANYNLNESSNVYANIGKIKKSPLVDDIFINGDYDYQQAENQDAQEITSFELGYGFLSSNFKLNLNAYSTVWGNRVLSRVSGSGDNAVRFVYEGIEQTHQGIEAELTWYPTSQLKIRGMASLGDHKYTKNFNGQGFNLDNNAPNGQTATLYMDGVSIGDHAQTILYLGADYRFSYNFSVDVDVQSFDNLYGEFGPLDSEFSSANNRGAITLPSYSLVDIGATYRTRFLGMNSRVRLNINNLFDEEYIAESDTNIFAEGGRTWNGVDVRNVVNFGRGTTWNLGVTFDF
;
A
#
# COMPACT_ATOMS: atom_id res chain seq x y z
N MET A 1 -9.79 16.33 22.05
CA MET A 1 -9.22 16.21 23.43
C MET A 1 -10.23 15.86 24.54
N LYS A 2 -11.54 15.89 24.37
CA LYS A 2 -12.51 15.60 25.45
C LYS A 2 -13.09 14.18 25.49
N LYS A 3 -12.81 13.33 24.50
CA LYS A 3 -13.42 11.98 24.40
C LYS A 3 -12.58 10.83 24.95
N LEU A 4 -11.24 10.95 25.02
CA LEU A 4 -10.38 9.88 25.54
C LEU A 4 -10.20 9.90 27.07
N SER A 5 -10.51 11.02 27.75
CA SER A 5 -10.31 11.17 29.20
C SER A 5 -11.30 10.41 30.08
N ILE A 6 -12.30 9.74 29.51
CA ILE A 6 -13.39 9.09 30.30
C ILE A 6 -13.21 7.57 30.40
N LEU A 7 -12.26 6.95 29.67
CA LEU A 7 -12.11 5.48 29.66
C LEU A 7 -11.13 4.91 30.72
N PHE A 8 -10.67 5.71 31.66
CA PHE A 8 -9.63 5.33 32.64
C PHE A 8 -10.12 4.54 33.86
N LEU A 9 -11.36 4.07 33.91
CA LEU A 9 -11.93 3.44 35.11
C LEU A 9 -12.71 2.15 34.84
N ILE A 10 -12.09 1.15 34.20
CA ILE A 10 -12.56 -0.24 34.32
C ILE A 10 -11.40 -1.09 34.80
N ILE A 11 -11.27 -1.25 36.10
CA ILE A 11 -10.34 -2.16 36.75
C ILE A 11 -11.02 -3.53 36.81
N PHE A 12 -10.52 -4.48 36.00
CA PHE A 12 -10.91 -5.87 36.11
C PHE A 12 -10.20 -6.54 37.30
N SER A 13 -10.96 -7.17 38.19
CA SER A 13 -10.43 -8.10 39.18
C SER A 13 -10.26 -9.47 38.52
N VAL A 14 -9.04 -9.82 38.14
CA VAL A 14 -8.70 -11.15 37.62
C VAL A 14 -7.74 -11.82 38.60
N ASN A 15 -8.01 -13.09 38.94
CA ASN A 15 -7.12 -13.90 39.78
C ASN A 15 -5.82 -14.22 39.04
N LEU A 16 -4.70 -13.78 39.61
CA LEU A 16 -3.35 -13.87 39.08
C LEU A 16 -2.68 -15.19 39.52
N ASN A 17 -2.58 -16.14 38.59
CA ASN A 17 -1.58 -17.22 38.68
C ASN A 17 -0.46 -16.89 37.68
N SER A 18 0.65 -16.32 38.17
CA SER A 18 1.80 -16.01 37.31
C SER A 18 2.76 -17.21 37.22
N GLN A 19 2.93 -17.79 36.07
CA GLN A 19 4.11 -18.63 35.79
C GLN A 19 5.30 -17.72 35.43
N GLU A 20 6.50 -18.09 35.91
CA GLU A 20 7.73 -17.40 35.48
C GLU A 20 7.98 -17.66 34.01
N PRO A 21 8.16 -16.62 33.16
CA PRO A 21 8.47 -16.82 31.74
C PRO A 21 9.86 -17.48 31.62
N ALA A 22 9.92 -18.57 30.86
CA ALA A 22 11.16 -19.20 30.47
C ALA A 22 12.07 -18.19 29.75
N LEU A 23 13.38 -18.29 29.97
CA LEU A 23 14.38 -17.55 29.21
C LEU A 23 14.12 -17.77 27.72
N ASP A 24 14.01 -16.67 26.92
CA ASP A 24 13.91 -16.74 25.48
C ASP A 24 15.02 -17.65 24.96
N SER A 25 14.66 -18.86 24.61
CA SER A 25 15.56 -19.74 23.89
C SER A 25 15.84 -19.09 22.53
N ILE A 26 17.06 -19.23 22.05
CA ILE A 26 17.46 -18.87 20.68
C ILE A 26 16.78 -19.89 19.74
N ALA A 27 15.49 -19.92 19.75
CA ALA A 27 14.70 -20.63 18.78
C ALA A 27 14.64 -19.78 17.52
N LEU A 28 14.99 -20.37 16.37
CA LEU A 28 14.60 -19.85 15.07
C LEU A 28 13.12 -19.52 15.18
N ALA A 29 12.75 -18.25 14.87
CA ALA A 29 11.38 -17.80 15.01
C ALA A 29 10.48 -18.77 14.23
N GLU A 30 9.73 -19.57 14.95
CA GLU A 30 8.74 -20.48 14.36
C GLU A 30 7.63 -19.60 13.79
N VAL A 31 7.40 -19.68 12.49
CA VAL A 31 6.35 -18.94 11.81
C VAL A 31 5.04 -19.64 12.12
N THR A 32 4.27 -19.10 13.04
CA THR A 32 2.92 -19.58 13.30
C THR A 32 2.01 -19.16 12.15
N VAL A 33 1.52 -20.12 11.38
CA VAL A 33 0.67 -19.89 10.21
C VAL A 33 -0.78 -20.13 10.60
N SER A 34 -1.63 -19.14 10.41
CA SER A 34 -3.08 -19.26 10.64
C SER A 34 -3.81 -20.02 9.52
N SER A 35 -3.13 -20.40 8.45
CA SER A 35 -3.73 -21.11 7.31
C SER A 35 -2.70 -21.97 6.60
N LYS A 36 -2.98 -23.27 6.46
CA LYS A 36 -2.16 -24.25 5.72
C LYS A 36 -2.29 -24.14 4.18
N VAL A 37 -3.11 -23.23 3.65
CA VAL A 37 -3.17 -22.96 2.20
C VAL A 37 -1.94 -22.21 1.70
N ILE A 38 -1.14 -21.59 2.59
CA ILE A 38 0.11 -20.90 2.24
C ILE A 38 1.28 -21.78 2.65
N ASP A 39 2.24 -21.88 1.73
CA ASP A 39 3.49 -22.57 2.01
C ASP A 39 4.47 -21.55 2.58
N VAL A 40 4.93 -21.82 3.80
CA VAL A 40 6.01 -21.08 4.45
C VAL A 40 7.33 -21.62 3.93
N ALA A 41 8.19 -20.72 3.44
CA ALA A 41 9.54 -21.10 3.05
C ALA A 41 10.35 -21.54 4.27
N LYS A 42 11.08 -22.63 4.11
CA LYS A 42 11.92 -23.24 5.14
C LYS A 42 13.38 -23.18 4.79
N GLU A 43 14.21 -22.90 5.79
CA GLU A 43 15.66 -22.91 5.66
C GLU A 43 16.15 -24.27 5.17
N ARG A 44 17.05 -24.24 4.16
CA ARG A 44 17.72 -25.42 3.60
C ARG A 44 16.82 -26.44 2.89
N GLU A 45 15.52 -26.18 2.80
CA GLU A 45 14.55 -27.01 2.06
C GLU A 45 14.04 -26.25 0.83
N THR A 46 13.59 -25.01 1.02
CA THR A 46 12.93 -24.23 -0.05
C THR A 46 13.98 -23.49 -0.89
N PRO A 47 14.00 -23.67 -2.22
CA PRO A 47 15.04 -23.10 -3.10
C PRO A 47 14.75 -21.65 -3.48
N ILE A 48 14.54 -20.77 -2.49
CA ILE A 48 14.24 -19.34 -2.70
C ILE A 48 14.91 -18.46 -1.65
N ALA A 49 15.10 -17.18 -1.98
CA ALA A 49 15.46 -16.15 -1.01
C ALA A 49 14.24 -15.74 -0.19
N PHE A 50 14.34 -15.80 1.14
CA PHE A 50 13.27 -15.30 2.01
C PHE A 50 13.84 -14.71 3.31
N SER A 51 13.04 -13.85 3.94
CA SER A 51 13.31 -13.29 5.26
C SER A 51 12.06 -13.39 6.12
N THR A 52 12.24 -13.50 7.44
CA THR A 52 11.14 -13.56 8.39
C THR A 52 11.32 -12.48 9.43
N VAL A 53 10.30 -11.66 9.64
CA VAL A 53 10.18 -10.71 10.75
C VAL A 53 9.29 -11.35 11.80
N SER A 54 9.83 -11.55 13.00
CA SER A 54 9.09 -12.20 14.10
C SER A 54 8.10 -11.26 14.77
N GLY A 55 7.04 -11.83 15.36
CA GLY A 55 6.08 -11.08 16.16
C GLY A 55 6.73 -10.36 17.35
N ALA A 56 7.73 -10.97 17.97
CA ALA A 56 8.50 -10.37 19.06
C ALA A 56 9.24 -9.09 18.58
N GLU A 57 9.81 -9.10 17.38
CA GLU A 57 10.45 -7.91 16.81
C GLU A 57 9.44 -6.82 16.46
N ILE A 58 8.30 -7.19 15.87
CA ILE A 58 7.21 -6.28 15.55
C ILE A 58 6.65 -5.64 16.83
N GLU A 59 6.40 -6.44 17.85
CA GLU A 59 5.89 -5.96 19.14
C GLU A 59 6.86 -5.01 19.85
N LEU A 60 8.17 -5.29 19.76
CA LEU A 60 9.21 -4.52 20.41
C LEU A 60 9.51 -3.20 19.67
N LYS A 61 9.75 -3.28 18.37
CA LYS A 61 10.19 -2.15 17.55
C LYS A 61 9.05 -1.39 16.87
N GLY A 62 7.82 -1.95 16.92
CA GLY A 62 6.63 -1.45 16.24
C GLY A 62 6.25 -0.04 16.59
N GLY A 63 6.02 0.19 17.86
CA GLY A 63 5.60 1.51 18.33
C GLY A 63 4.43 2.06 17.52
N ASN A 64 4.69 3.15 16.81
CA ASN A 64 3.77 3.78 15.88
C ASN A 64 4.10 3.50 14.40
N LEU A 65 5.02 2.55 14.09
CA LEU A 65 5.36 2.18 12.72
C LEU A 65 4.28 1.27 12.12
N GLU A 66 4.00 1.47 10.87
CA GLU A 66 3.12 0.61 10.08
C GLU A 66 3.90 -0.55 9.44
N VAL A 67 3.18 -1.58 8.96
CA VAL A 67 3.80 -2.80 8.43
C VAL A 67 4.89 -2.54 7.38
N PRO A 68 4.70 -1.69 6.35
CA PRO A 68 5.73 -1.45 5.34
C PRO A 68 7.03 -0.87 5.91
N GLU A 69 6.95 -0.08 6.96
CA GLU A 69 8.11 0.55 7.59
C GLU A 69 9.02 -0.46 8.29
N PHE A 70 8.45 -1.57 8.79
CA PHE A 70 9.26 -2.67 9.32
C PHE A 70 10.04 -3.39 8.24
N LEU A 71 9.44 -3.51 7.05
CA LEU A 71 9.98 -4.30 5.98
C LEU A 71 11.23 -3.67 5.35
N LYS A 72 11.45 -2.37 5.53
CA LYS A 72 12.62 -1.64 4.98
C LYS A 72 13.98 -2.19 5.44
N LYS A 73 14.02 -3.03 6.49
CA LYS A 73 15.23 -3.72 7.00
C LYS A 73 15.47 -5.09 6.34
N THR A 74 14.67 -5.42 5.32
CA THR A 74 14.76 -6.66 4.54
C THR A 74 15.47 -6.38 3.21
N PRO A 75 16.35 -7.28 2.71
CA PRO A 75 17.03 -7.08 1.43
C PRO A 75 16.04 -6.80 0.28
N GLY A 76 16.41 -5.86 -0.59
CA GLY A 76 15.65 -5.51 -1.79
C GLY A 76 14.37 -4.71 -1.54
N ILE A 77 14.05 -4.37 -0.29
CA ILE A 77 12.88 -3.54 0.03
C ILE A 77 13.26 -2.08 0.20
N TYR A 78 12.57 -1.22 -0.55
CA TYR A 78 12.55 0.22 -0.37
C TYR A 78 11.14 0.67 0.01
N PHE A 79 11.01 1.61 0.92
CA PHE A 79 9.74 2.21 1.33
C PHE A 79 9.86 3.73 1.31
N SER A 80 8.96 4.39 0.59
CA SER A 80 8.78 5.84 0.60
C SER A 80 7.45 6.21 1.30
N PRO A 81 7.46 7.18 2.24
CA PRO A 81 6.24 7.62 2.90
C PRO A 81 5.48 8.62 2.02
N ASP A 82 4.18 8.39 1.83
CA ASP A 82 3.25 9.30 1.17
C ASP A 82 2.31 9.98 2.16
N GLY A 83 1.50 10.93 1.68
CA GLY A 83 0.39 11.54 2.43
C GLY A 83 0.81 12.35 3.67
N GLY A 84 2.01 12.18 4.17
CA GLY A 84 2.62 12.96 5.24
C GLY A 84 2.16 12.66 6.66
N GLY A 85 1.08 11.91 6.88
CA GLY A 85 0.52 11.65 8.20
C GLY A 85 1.28 10.58 9.01
N GLY A 86 1.82 9.58 8.34
CA GLY A 86 2.45 8.41 8.97
C GLY A 86 1.45 7.33 9.41
N TYR A 87 0.30 7.26 8.75
CA TYR A 87 -0.80 6.33 9.08
C TYR A 87 -1.00 5.26 8.00
N GLY A 88 0.09 4.70 7.46
CA GLY A 88 0.08 3.64 6.48
C GLY A 88 0.06 4.12 5.03
N ASP A 89 0.05 5.42 4.76
CA ASP A 89 0.26 5.91 3.41
C ASP A 89 1.75 5.77 3.04
N GLY A 90 2.02 5.14 1.88
CA GLY A 90 3.37 4.97 1.36
C GLY A 90 3.46 3.85 0.35
N GLU A 91 4.53 3.89 -0.42
CA GLU A 91 4.83 2.89 -1.44
C GLU A 91 5.96 1.96 -0.99
N LEU A 92 5.75 0.65 -1.20
CA LEU A 92 6.76 -0.36 -0.97
C LEU A 92 7.20 -0.94 -2.32
N LYS A 93 8.51 -0.96 -2.56
CA LYS A 93 9.12 -1.62 -3.71
C LYS A 93 10.00 -2.78 -3.25
N LEU A 94 9.88 -3.91 -3.95
CA LEU A 94 10.68 -5.11 -3.71
C LEU A 94 11.48 -5.41 -4.97
N ARG A 95 12.82 -5.28 -4.89
CA ARG A 95 13.73 -5.41 -6.04
C ARG A 95 13.35 -4.47 -7.21
N GLY A 96 12.90 -3.23 -6.89
CA GLY A 96 12.42 -2.26 -7.86
C GLY A 96 11.03 -2.53 -8.44
N PHE A 97 10.36 -3.60 -8.04
CA PHE A 97 8.97 -3.85 -8.41
C PHE A 97 8.02 -3.17 -7.42
N GLY A 98 7.17 -2.28 -7.90
CA GLY A 98 6.12 -1.64 -7.11
C GLY A 98 5.01 -2.61 -6.71
N MET A 99 4.09 -2.15 -5.86
CA MET A 99 3.04 -2.95 -5.20
C MET A 99 2.15 -3.76 -6.15
N ARG A 100 1.94 -3.29 -7.39
CA ARG A 100 1.17 -4.02 -8.41
C ARG A 100 1.81 -5.36 -8.81
N ASN A 101 3.09 -5.54 -8.51
CA ASN A 101 3.91 -6.69 -8.88
C ASN A 101 4.49 -7.44 -7.68
N VAL A 102 4.05 -7.09 -6.47
CA VAL A 102 4.34 -7.76 -5.21
C VAL A 102 3.03 -8.31 -4.65
N ALA A 103 2.93 -9.62 -4.47
CA ALA A 103 1.76 -10.22 -3.85
C ALA A 103 1.79 -9.97 -2.34
N VAL A 104 0.73 -9.40 -1.79
CA VAL A 104 0.55 -9.29 -0.34
C VAL A 104 -0.58 -10.20 0.09
N VAL A 105 -0.30 -11.01 1.09
CA VAL A 105 -1.23 -12.03 1.58
C VAL A 105 -1.40 -11.85 3.09
N ILE A 106 -2.65 -11.80 3.55
CA ILE A 106 -2.98 -11.75 4.98
C ILE A 106 -3.76 -13.01 5.33
N ASN A 107 -3.26 -13.81 6.25
CA ASN A 107 -3.86 -15.08 6.68
C ASN A 107 -4.26 -16.03 5.54
N GLY A 108 -3.47 -16.04 4.46
CA GLY A 108 -3.76 -16.88 3.31
C GLY A 108 -4.51 -16.20 2.18
N GLN A 109 -5.09 -15.04 2.42
CA GLN A 109 -5.82 -14.31 1.40
C GLN A 109 -4.94 -13.26 0.71
N PRO A 110 -4.81 -13.25 -0.63
CA PRO A 110 -4.24 -12.12 -1.36
C PRO A 110 -5.11 -10.87 -1.22
N VAL A 111 -4.49 -9.73 -0.87
CA VAL A 111 -5.20 -8.46 -0.61
C VAL A 111 -4.89 -7.37 -1.62
N ASN A 112 -4.11 -7.67 -2.66
CA ASN A 112 -3.93 -6.76 -3.78
C ASN A 112 -5.29 -6.50 -4.46
N ASP A 113 -5.58 -5.24 -4.73
CA ASP A 113 -6.82 -4.82 -5.39
C ASP A 113 -6.98 -5.49 -6.76
N MET A 114 -8.17 -5.99 -7.08
CA MET A 114 -8.41 -6.76 -8.29
C MET A 114 -8.69 -5.90 -9.53
N GLU A 115 -8.76 -4.57 -9.40
CA GLU A 115 -8.87 -3.65 -10.53
C GLU A 115 -7.50 -3.15 -10.98
N ASN A 116 -6.64 -2.71 -10.04
CA ASN A 116 -5.36 -2.08 -10.35
C ASN A 116 -4.13 -2.80 -9.76
N GLY A 117 -4.30 -3.77 -8.88
CA GLY A 117 -3.22 -4.57 -8.28
C GLY A 117 -2.49 -3.90 -7.10
N TRP A 118 -2.86 -2.68 -6.71
CA TRP A 118 -2.23 -1.97 -5.60
C TRP A 118 -2.61 -2.56 -4.24
N VAL A 119 -1.73 -2.36 -3.26
CA VAL A 119 -2.03 -2.53 -1.84
C VAL A 119 -1.98 -1.16 -1.19
N TYR A 120 -3.12 -0.68 -0.75
CA TYR A 120 -3.24 0.58 -0.03
C TYR A 120 -3.06 0.29 1.46
N TRP A 121 -1.88 0.54 1.99
CA TRP A 121 -1.52 0.17 3.36
C TRP A 121 -2.34 0.91 4.40
N SER A 122 -2.86 2.10 4.10
CA SER A 122 -3.83 2.81 4.96
C SER A 122 -5.13 2.04 5.23
N ASN A 123 -5.50 1.07 4.37
CA ASN A 123 -6.59 0.12 4.65
C ASN A 123 -6.29 -0.83 5.82
N TRP A 124 -5.02 -0.92 6.21
CA TRP A 124 -4.47 -1.83 7.20
C TRP A 124 -3.72 -1.09 8.31
N ALA A 125 -4.04 0.19 8.55
CA ALA A 125 -3.46 1.00 9.62
C ALA A 125 -3.61 0.29 10.98
N GLY A 126 -2.50 0.06 11.68
CA GLY A 126 -2.45 -0.72 12.92
C GLY A 126 -2.45 -2.25 12.72
N LEU A 127 -2.30 -2.77 11.51
CA LEU A 127 -2.13 -4.22 11.28
C LEU A 127 -0.93 -4.78 12.06
N SER A 128 0.09 -3.95 12.32
CA SER A 128 1.26 -4.30 13.16
C SER A 128 0.87 -4.80 14.56
N ASP A 129 -0.22 -4.30 15.16
CA ASP A 129 -0.69 -4.75 16.47
C ASP A 129 -1.29 -6.18 16.42
N LEU A 130 -1.75 -6.62 15.24
CA LEU A 130 -2.34 -7.94 15.01
C LEU A 130 -1.32 -8.97 14.54
N THR A 131 -0.18 -8.52 14.00
CA THR A 131 0.76 -9.38 13.28
C THR A 131 1.57 -10.26 14.23
N SER A 132 1.56 -11.56 13.97
CA SER A 132 2.39 -12.56 14.68
C SER A 132 3.70 -12.85 13.95
N SER A 133 3.71 -12.75 12.62
CA SER A 133 4.91 -12.87 11.81
C SER A 133 4.69 -12.31 10.40
N ILE A 134 5.78 -11.91 9.75
CA ILE A 134 5.77 -11.54 8.33
C ILE A 134 6.86 -12.36 7.65
N GLN A 135 6.51 -13.09 6.60
CA GLN A 135 7.49 -13.73 5.75
C GLN A 135 7.53 -13.05 4.38
N ILE A 136 8.70 -12.64 3.96
CA ILE A 136 8.97 -12.01 2.67
C ILE A 136 9.71 -13.02 1.82
N GLN A 137 9.08 -13.53 0.77
CA GLN A 137 9.67 -14.36 -0.25
C GLN A 137 10.01 -13.48 -1.45
N ARG A 138 11.30 -13.36 -1.78
CA ARG A 138 11.78 -12.49 -2.85
C ARG A 138 11.76 -13.20 -4.20
N GLY A 139 11.50 -12.46 -5.27
CA GLY A 139 11.48 -12.97 -6.63
C GLY A 139 10.33 -13.93 -6.92
N LEU A 140 10.64 -15.09 -7.50
CA LEU A 140 9.62 -16.04 -7.96
C LEU A 140 8.76 -16.64 -6.84
N GLY A 141 9.26 -16.65 -5.61
CA GLY A 141 8.58 -17.21 -4.44
C GLY A 141 8.27 -18.71 -4.56
N SER A 142 8.05 -19.37 -3.43
CA SER A 142 7.59 -20.76 -3.38
C SER A 142 6.08 -20.88 -3.26
N THR A 143 5.39 -19.76 -3.07
CA THR A 143 3.94 -19.80 -2.92
C THR A 143 3.28 -20.41 -4.15
N SER A 144 2.57 -21.48 -3.93
CA SER A 144 1.75 -22.17 -4.93
C SER A 144 0.37 -21.49 -5.08
N LEU A 145 0.29 -20.16 -4.85
CA LEU A 145 -0.91 -19.40 -5.15
C LEU A 145 -1.00 -19.13 -6.66
N ALA A 146 -2.21 -19.09 -7.15
CA ALA A 146 -2.46 -18.75 -8.54
C ALA A 146 -2.15 -17.28 -8.88
N THR A 147 -1.77 -16.44 -7.91
CA THR A 147 -1.46 -15.03 -8.09
C THR A 147 0.00 -14.84 -8.52
N PRO A 148 0.28 -14.53 -9.78
CA PRO A 148 1.65 -14.33 -10.25
C PRO A 148 2.24 -13.02 -9.71
N SER A 149 3.43 -13.07 -9.14
CA SER A 149 4.19 -11.93 -8.66
C SER A 149 5.59 -11.92 -9.23
N ALA A 150 6.08 -10.75 -9.66
CA ALA A 150 7.44 -10.58 -10.19
C ALA A 150 8.44 -10.24 -9.09
N GLY A 151 8.07 -9.35 -8.18
CA GLY A 151 8.95 -8.88 -7.09
C GLY A 151 9.04 -9.88 -5.93
N GLY A 152 7.95 -10.59 -5.64
CA GLY A 152 7.89 -11.53 -4.52
C GLY A 152 6.55 -11.55 -3.82
N THR A 153 6.53 -12.20 -2.66
CA THR A 153 5.32 -12.32 -1.82
C THR A 153 5.62 -11.86 -0.40
N VAL A 154 4.77 -11.00 0.13
CA VAL A 154 4.74 -10.58 1.54
C VAL A 154 3.57 -11.28 2.22
N SER A 155 3.84 -12.26 3.09
CA SER A 155 2.83 -13.00 3.84
C SER A 155 2.77 -12.47 5.26
N VAL A 156 1.67 -11.83 5.61
CA VAL A 156 1.38 -11.32 6.95
C VAL A 156 0.49 -12.34 7.67
N ASN A 157 1.00 -12.92 8.74
CA ASN A 157 0.23 -13.80 9.60
C ASN A 157 -0.22 -13.01 10.82
N THR A 158 -1.52 -13.00 11.09
CA THR A 158 -2.05 -12.36 12.28
C THR A 158 -2.15 -13.36 13.43
N ARG A 159 -2.35 -12.87 14.64
CA ARG A 159 -2.47 -13.70 15.83
C ARG A 159 -3.59 -14.72 15.67
N ALA A 160 -3.25 -15.98 15.79
CA ALA A 160 -4.19 -17.09 15.74
C ALA A 160 -4.89 -17.27 17.07
N ALA A 161 -6.05 -17.94 17.06
CA ALA A 161 -6.77 -18.31 18.28
C ALA A 161 -6.03 -19.31 19.17
N GLU A 162 -4.97 -19.96 18.66
CA GLU A 162 -4.20 -21.01 19.35
C GLU A 162 -3.07 -20.48 20.24
N LEU A 163 -2.98 -19.16 20.43
CA LEU A 163 -1.96 -18.55 21.28
C LEU A 163 -2.10 -19.00 22.75
N GLU A 164 -0.98 -18.96 23.45
CA GLU A 164 -0.94 -19.14 24.91
C GLU A 164 -1.96 -18.23 25.60
N PRO A 165 -2.65 -18.72 26.67
CA PRO A 165 -3.62 -17.91 27.39
C PRO A 165 -2.94 -16.70 28.01
N GLY A 166 -3.58 -15.55 27.93
CA GLY A 166 -3.07 -14.31 28.49
C GLY A 166 -3.84 -13.08 28.04
N SER A 167 -3.62 -12.01 28.74
CA SER A 167 -4.18 -10.69 28.43
C SER A 167 -3.07 -9.66 28.43
N SER A 168 -3.19 -8.64 27.57
CA SER A 168 -2.29 -7.51 27.62
C SER A 168 -3.01 -6.18 27.41
N VAL A 169 -2.45 -5.14 28.05
CA VAL A 169 -2.82 -3.75 27.79
C VAL A 169 -1.55 -2.99 27.44
N LYS A 170 -1.53 -2.36 26.28
CA LYS A 170 -0.43 -1.52 25.82
C LYS A 170 -0.91 -0.08 25.69
N LEU A 171 -0.18 0.84 26.30
CA LEU A 171 -0.37 2.28 26.16
C LEU A 171 0.86 2.83 25.45
N LEU A 172 0.66 3.68 24.46
CA LEU A 172 1.75 4.28 23.70
C LEU A 172 1.48 5.76 23.47
N GLN A 173 2.52 6.57 23.63
CA GLN A 173 2.56 7.98 23.28
C GLN A 173 3.77 8.24 22.39
N GLY A 174 3.62 9.14 21.41
CA GLY A 174 4.68 9.57 20.49
C GLY A 174 4.64 11.08 20.23
N ASN A 175 5.55 11.52 19.35
CA ASN A 175 5.53 12.89 18.84
C ASN A 175 4.25 13.18 18.04
N ASP A 176 4.04 14.45 17.69
CA ASP A 176 2.88 14.93 16.94
C ASP A 176 1.53 14.44 17.51
N GLY A 177 1.39 14.52 18.85
CA GLY A 177 0.15 14.17 19.53
C GLY A 177 -0.25 12.68 19.47
N TYR A 178 0.61 11.79 18.96
CA TYR A 178 0.26 10.38 18.76
C TYR A 178 0.00 9.67 20.08
N GLN A 179 -1.14 9.01 20.17
CA GLN A 179 -1.57 8.20 21.30
C GLN A 179 -2.21 6.91 20.80
N LYS A 180 -1.86 5.79 21.43
CA LYS A 180 -2.48 4.48 21.11
C LYS A 180 -2.72 3.69 22.39
N MET A 181 -3.88 3.01 22.44
CA MET A 181 -4.24 2.03 23.44
C MET A 181 -4.64 0.72 22.80
N THR A 182 -3.96 -0.36 23.15
CA THR A 182 -4.27 -1.70 22.64
C THR A 182 -4.63 -2.61 23.83
N VAL A 183 -5.73 -3.35 23.68
CA VAL A 183 -6.15 -4.40 24.63
C VAL A 183 -6.26 -5.70 23.86
N SER A 184 -5.65 -6.76 24.37
CA SER A 184 -5.75 -8.11 23.79
C SER A 184 -6.01 -9.16 24.86
N HIS A 185 -6.70 -10.25 24.46
CA HIS A 185 -6.94 -11.40 25.29
C HIS A 185 -6.96 -12.67 24.44
N ASN A 186 -6.29 -13.71 24.93
CA ASN A 186 -6.27 -15.05 24.35
C ASN A 186 -6.68 -16.06 25.42
N THR A 187 -7.62 -16.93 25.08
CA THR A 187 -8.11 -17.96 26.04
C THR A 187 -7.17 -19.15 26.15
N GLY A 188 -6.30 -19.35 25.16
CA GLY A 188 -5.64 -20.63 24.91
C GLY A 188 -6.66 -21.72 24.50
N VAL A 189 -6.14 -22.91 24.17
CA VAL A 189 -6.96 -24.05 23.77
C VAL A 189 -7.48 -24.76 25.03
N ASN A 190 -8.79 -24.85 25.17
CA ASN A 190 -9.43 -25.54 26.31
C ASN A 190 -9.49 -27.07 26.09
N ASP A 191 -9.98 -27.83 27.12
CA ASP A 191 -10.07 -29.29 27.06
C ASP A 191 -10.96 -29.83 25.94
N LEU A 192 -11.89 -29.03 25.44
CA LEU A 192 -12.79 -29.39 24.33
C LEU A 192 -12.20 -29.02 22.95
N GLY A 193 -10.99 -28.43 22.90
CA GLY A 193 -10.33 -28.01 21.66
C GLY A 193 -10.71 -26.62 21.18
N TRP A 194 -11.45 -25.83 21.95
CA TRP A 194 -11.83 -24.47 21.58
C TRP A 194 -10.81 -23.45 22.09
N SER A 195 -10.56 -22.45 21.27
CA SER A 195 -9.75 -21.27 21.61
C SER A 195 -10.36 -20.00 21.03
N SER A 196 -10.05 -18.85 21.61
CA SER A 196 -10.46 -17.55 21.06
C SER A 196 -9.42 -16.46 21.35
N SER A 197 -9.33 -15.49 20.46
CA SER A 197 -8.48 -14.31 20.59
C SER A 197 -9.26 -13.05 20.26
N TYR A 198 -8.99 -11.98 21.00
CA TYR A 198 -9.59 -10.66 20.83
C TYR A 198 -8.51 -9.60 20.87
N LEU A 199 -8.62 -8.61 19.99
CA LEU A 199 -7.80 -7.41 20.07
C LEU A 199 -8.63 -6.19 19.69
N LEU A 200 -8.46 -5.11 20.45
CA LEU A 200 -8.98 -3.78 20.13
C LEU A 200 -7.86 -2.78 20.36
N SER A 201 -7.53 -2.00 19.34
CA SER A 201 -6.57 -0.91 19.39
C SER A 201 -7.24 0.39 18.92
N LEU A 202 -7.08 1.45 19.70
CA LEU A 202 -7.55 2.81 19.38
C LEU A 202 -6.33 3.71 19.26
N TRP A 203 -6.25 4.52 18.22
CA TRP A 203 -5.17 5.47 18.02
C TRP A 203 -5.67 6.81 17.50
N GLN A 204 -4.92 7.87 17.80
CA GLN A 204 -5.09 9.20 17.25
C GLN A 204 -3.74 9.93 17.20
N GLY A 205 -3.62 10.96 16.38
CA GLY A 205 -2.45 11.82 16.30
C GLY A 205 -2.66 13.01 15.35
N ASP A 206 -1.80 14.02 15.48
CA ASP A 206 -1.85 15.23 14.65
C ASP A 206 -1.20 15.01 13.27
N GLY A 207 -0.45 13.90 13.11
CA GLY A 207 0.31 13.57 11.91
C GLY A 207 1.64 14.31 11.83
N TRP A 208 2.59 13.77 11.04
CA TRP A 208 3.93 14.33 10.97
C TRP A 208 3.98 15.65 10.18
N ARG A 209 3.32 15.73 9.00
CA ARG A 209 3.17 17.01 8.28
C ARG A 209 2.03 17.83 8.89
N ASN A 210 2.12 19.13 8.73
CA ASN A 210 1.08 20.05 9.20
C ASN A 210 -0.27 19.70 8.56
N GLY A 211 -1.35 19.71 9.34
CA GLY A 211 -2.71 19.45 8.85
C GLY A 211 -2.98 18.03 8.38
N THR A 212 -2.31 17.03 8.98
CA THR A 212 -2.49 15.61 8.65
C THR A 212 -2.98 14.77 9.81
N GLN A 213 -3.77 15.36 10.71
CA GLN A 213 -4.37 14.63 11.84
C GLN A 213 -5.18 13.41 11.39
N GLY A 214 -5.23 12.41 12.27
CA GLY A 214 -5.96 11.18 12.02
C GLY A 214 -6.33 10.41 13.27
N GLU A 215 -7.29 9.51 13.12
CA GLU A 215 -7.69 8.55 14.16
C GLU A 215 -8.15 7.24 13.55
N GLY A 216 -8.07 6.17 14.32
CA GLY A 216 -8.53 4.87 13.86
C GLY A 216 -8.75 3.86 14.96
N VAL A 217 -9.35 2.75 14.55
CA VAL A 217 -9.60 1.57 15.37
C VAL A 217 -9.14 0.33 14.61
N THR A 218 -8.28 -0.48 15.25
CA THR A 218 -7.91 -1.80 14.74
C THR A 218 -8.56 -2.85 15.62
N TYR A 219 -9.21 -3.81 15.01
CA TYR A 219 -9.90 -4.86 15.74
C TYR A 219 -9.65 -6.23 15.13
N ALA A 220 -9.56 -7.23 16.00
CA ALA A 220 -9.53 -8.63 15.60
C ALA A 220 -10.35 -9.48 16.53
N PHE A 221 -10.97 -10.49 15.96
CA PHE A 221 -11.65 -11.56 16.64
C PHE A 221 -11.30 -12.88 15.96
N SER A 222 -10.92 -13.89 16.70
CA SER A 222 -10.62 -15.21 16.18
C SER A 222 -11.19 -16.29 17.07
N ILE A 223 -11.76 -17.35 16.48
CA ILE A 223 -12.17 -18.58 17.16
C ILE A 223 -11.53 -19.76 16.44
N GLY A 224 -10.81 -20.57 17.20
CA GLY A 224 -10.23 -21.83 16.75
C GLY A 224 -10.98 -23.01 17.33
N TYR A 225 -11.03 -24.11 16.59
CA TYR A 225 -11.50 -25.40 17.04
C TYR A 225 -10.59 -26.51 16.52
N THR A 226 -9.86 -27.13 17.43
CA THR A 226 -8.91 -28.23 17.18
C THR A 226 -9.29 -29.39 18.10
N PRO A 227 -10.17 -30.29 17.68
CA PRO A 227 -10.62 -31.40 18.53
C PRO A 227 -9.46 -32.37 18.84
N ARG A 228 -9.33 -32.80 20.09
CA ARG A 228 -8.31 -33.80 20.50
C ARG A 228 -8.45 -35.09 19.71
N GLY A 229 -7.43 -35.44 18.93
CA GLY A 229 -7.43 -36.64 18.07
C GLY A 229 -8.47 -36.61 16.95
N GLY A 230 -8.94 -35.42 16.57
CA GLY A 230 -9.78 -35.18 15.41
C GLY A 230 -8.95 -34.85 14.18
N ASP A 231 -9.53 -35.18 13.02
CA ASP A 231 -8.89 -34.97 11.70
C ASP A 231 -9.17 -33.57 11.10
N HIS A 232 -9.92 -32.72 11.83
CA HIS A 232 -10.35 -31.41 11.35
C HIS A 232 -9.91 -30.31 12.29
N GLU A 233 -9.41 -29.24 11.69
CA GLU A 233 -9.08 -27.97 12.33
C GLU A 233 -9.89 -26.84 11.70
N PHE A 234 -10.44 -25.94 12.49
CA PHE A 234 -11.17 -24.76 12.03
C PHE A 234 -10.64 -23.50 12.69
N ASN A 235 -10.45 -22.45 11.92
CA ASN A 235 -10.12 -21.13 12.43
C ASN A 235 -10.96 -20.07 11.69
N LEU A 236 -11.87 -19.42 12.41
CA LEU A 236 -12.63 -18.27 11.93
C LEU A 236 -11.97 -17.01 12.48
N SER A 237 -11.60 -16.07 11.62
CA SER A 237 -11.06 -14.77 12.02
C SER A 237 -11.79 -13.63 11.31
N VAL A 238 -11.93 -12.52 12.03
CA VAL A 238 -12.40 -11.24 11.48
C VAL A 238 -11.40 -10.19 11.93
N ILE A 239 -10.79 -9.52 10.96
CA ILE A 239 -9.86 -8.42 11.23
C ILE A 239 -10.30 -7.16 10.49
N GLY A 240 -10.01 -5.98 11.04
CA GLY A 240 -10.29 -4.74 10.38
C GLY A 240 -9.51 -3.58 10.99
N ALA A 241 -9.33 -2.53 10.17
CA ALA A 241 -8.63 -1.31 10.54
C ALA A 241 -9.42 -0.11 10.01
N GLY A 242 -10.45 0.29 10.74
CA GLY A 242 -11.24 1.48 10.41
C GLY A 242 -10.47 2.74 10.77
N GLN A 243 -10.21 3.63 9.80
CA GLN A 243 -9.45 4.85 10.01
C GLN A 243 -9.91 6.00 9.11
N TRP A 244 -9.64 7.21 9.57
CA TRP A 244 -9.54 8.37 8.69
C TRP A 244 -8.33 9.21 9.09
N HIS A 245 -7.74 9.88 8.12
CA HIS A 245 -6.71 10.90 8.34
C HIS A 245 -6.73 11.92 7.21
N HIS A 246 -6.32 13.12 7.53
CA HIS A 246 -6.00 14.11 6.53
C HIS A 246 -4.66 13.79 5.88
N GLN A 247 -4.50 14.19 4.62
CA GLN A 247 -3.27 13.98 3.86
C GLN A 247 -2.72 15.34 3.42
N ALA A 248 -1.41 15.43 3.39
CA ALA A 248 -0.72 16.46 2.65
C ALA A 248 -0.85 16.20 1.14
N TYR A 249 -0.58 17.19 0.32
CA TYR A 249 -0.44 16.95 -1.11
C TYR A 249 0.72 15.99 -1.34
N TYR A 250 0.49 14.98 -2.20
CA TYR A 250 1.45 13.89 -2.38
C TYR A 250 2.78 14.37 -2.94
N THR A 251 2.75 15.38 -3.80
CA THR A 251 3.86 15.78 -4.64
C THR A 251 4.02 17.30 -4.62
N PRO A 252 4.50 17.91 -3.50
CA PRO A 252 4.85 19.32 -3.46
C PRO A 252 6.16 19.59 -4.23
N TRP A 253 6.29 20.78 -4.81
CA TRP A 253 7.55 21.22 -5.40
C TRP A 253 8.59 21.47 -4.31
N LEU A 254 9.84 21.15 -4.61
CA LEU A 254 10.94 21.37 -3.68
C LEU A 254 11.10 22.87 -3.35
N GLU A 255 10.84 23.77 -4.30
CA GLU A 255 10.83 25.20 -4.03
C GLU A 255 9.75 25.60 -3.02
N ASP A 256 8.57 24.99 -3.06
CA ASP A 256 7.48 25.29 -2.12
C ASP A 256 7.85 24.93 -0.67
N TYR A 257 8.54 23.80 -0.49
CA TYR A 257 9.08 23.44 0.82
C TYR A 257 10.07 24.49 1.34
N LEU A 258 10.99 24.95 0.49
CA LEU A 258 12.07 25.87 0.89
C LEU A 258 11.58 27.29 1.11
N ASP A 259 10.59 27.76 0.33
CA ASP A 259 10.13 29.14 0.34
C ASP A 259 8.94 29.36 1.30
N HIS A 260 8.10 28.34 1.45
CA HIS A 260 6.85 28.45 2.22
C HIS A 260 6.80 27.54 3.45
N GLY A 261 7.62 26.48 3.50
CA GLY A 261 7.72 25.61 4.67
C GLY A 261 8.04 26.37 5.96
N PRO A 262 9.05 27.28 5.97
CA PRO A 262 9.39 28.08 7.16
C PRO A 262 8.27 28.99 7.66
N THR A 263 7.25 29.31 6.86
CA THR A 263 6.08 30.10 7.31
C THR A 263 5.07 29.26 8.12
N GLN A 264 5.11 27.93 7.96
CA GLN A 264 4.21 27.01 8.65
C GLN A 264 4.82 26.38 9.91
N GLY A 265 6.11 26.59 10.17
CA GLY A 265 6.81 26.06 11.36
C GLY A 265 8.31 25.97 11.18
N ASP A 266 9.02 25.51 12.22
CA ASP A 266 10.48 25.45 12.23
C ASP A 266 11.06 24.39 11.26
N ASP A 267 10.28 23.33 10.98
CA ASP A 267 10.71 22.26 10.06
C ASP A 267 10.01 22.41 8.71
N PHE A 268 10.72 22.91 7.71
CA PHE A 268 10.22 23.14 6.35
C PHE A 268 9.66 21.89 5.67
N ARG A 269 10.14 20.68 6.06
CA ARG A 269 9.67 19.38 5.54
C ARG A 269 8.25 19.07 5.91
N LYS A 270 7.71 19.74 6.95
CA LYS A 270 6.31 19.60 7.38
C LYS A 270 5.32 20.44 6.58
N TYR A 271 5.78 21.13 5.55
CA TYR A 271 4.95 21.97 4.68
C TYR A 271 3.76 21.19 4.10
N ASN A 272 2.58 21.81 4.15
CA ASN A 272 1.36 21.30 3.53
C ASN A 272 0.52 22.46 2.98
N GLN A 273 0.23 22.41 1.68
CA GLN A 273 -0.48 23.47 0.97
C GLN A 273 -2.02 23.28 0.93
N VAL A 274 -2.56 22.14 1.37
CA VAL A 274 -3.95 21.75 1.12
C VAL A 274 -4.82 21.73 2.38
N TYR A 275 -4.36 22.32 3.48
CA TYR A 275 -5.11 22.41 4.73
C TYR A 275 -5.22 23.86 5.22
N GLY A 276 -6.06 24.06 6.19
CA GLY A 276 -6.26 25.30 6.94
C GLY A 276 -7.29 25.08 8.03
N GLU A 277 -7.72 26.17 8.68
CA GLU A 277 -8.76 26.13 9.70
C GLU A 277 -10.13 26.51 9.10
N TYR A 278 -11.14 25.68 9.37
CA TYR A 278 -12.53 25.91 8.98
C TYR A 278 -13.45 25.69 10.19
N LYS A 279 -14.22 26.70 10.55
CA LYS A 279 -15.13 26.68 11.72
C LYS A 279 -14.41 26.38 13.04
N GLY A 280 -13.15 26.79 13.18
CA GLY A 280 -12.33 26.58 14.38
C GLY A 280 -11.70 25.20 14.52
N GLU A 281 -11.75 24.38 13.47
CA GLU A 281 -11.14 23.05 13.44
C GLU A 281 -10.22 22.90 12.21
N GLU A 282 -9.21 22.04 12.33
CA GLU A 282 -8.38 21.68 11.19
C GLU A 282 -9.22 21.05 10.08
N PHE A 283 -9.06 21.56 8.87
CA PHE A 283 -9.77 21.09 7.70
C PHE A 283 -8.83 20.97 6.51
N SER A 284 -8.66 19.75 6.02
CA SER A 284 -7.89 19.47 4.82
C SER A 284 -8.80 19.21 3.62
N LEU A 285 -8.33 19.64 2.47
CA LEU A 285 -8.92 19.29 1.19
C LEU A 285 -8.86 17.77 0.95
N LEU A 286 -7.76 17.15 1.39
CA LEU A 286 -7.46 15.73 1.22
C LEU A 286 -7.70 14.98 2.54
N ARG A 287 -8.60 14.02 2.51
CA ARG A 287 -8.87 13.10 3.61
C ARG A 287 -9.00 11.68 3.06
N ASN A 288 -8.24 10.78 3.62
CA ASN A 288 -8.37 9.35 3.38
C ASN A 288 -9.26 8.73 4.48
N TYR A 289 -10.16 7.82 4.14
CA TYR A 289 -11.03 7.17 5.11
C TYR A 289 -11.44 5.79 4.61
N TYR A 290 -11.10 4.74 5.36
CA TYR A 290 -11.39 3.36 4.99
C TYR A 290 -11.74 2.49 6.20
N ASN A 291 -12.62 1.52 5.96
CA ASN A 291 -12.81 0.33 6.79
C ASN A 291 -13.06 -0.85 5.84
N LYS A 292 -12.08 -1.71 5.69
CA LYS A 292 -12.13 -2.88 4.80
C LYS A 292 -11.94 -4.17 5.61
N PRO A 293 -12.94 -4.57 6.43
CA PRO A 293 -12.83 -5.78 7.23
C PRO A 293 -12.68 -7.01 6.35
N LEU A 294 -11.90 -7.96 6.87
CA LEU A 294 -11.64 -9.25 6.28
C LEU A 294 -12.11 -10.34 7.22
N ALA A 295 -13.07 -11.16 6.80
CA ALA A 295 -13.48 -12.38 7.47
C ALA A 295 -12.90 -13.59 6.74
N THR A 296 -12.23 -14.48 7.46
CA THR A 296 -11.60 -15.67 6.88
C THR A 296 -11.96 -16.90 7.71
N LEU A 297 -12.42 -17.95 7.06
CA LEU A 297 -12.60 -19.27 7.64
C LEU A 297 -11.57 -20.21 7.03
N ASN A 298 -10.64 -20.69 7.83
CA ASN A 298 -9.69 -21.73 7.47
C ASN A 298 -10.20 -23.07 7.99
N TRP A 299 -10.15 -24.08 7.15
CA TRP A 299 -10.50 -25.46 7.43
C TRP A 299 -9.41 -26.38 6.90
N ASP A 300 -8.75 -27.07 7.81
CA ASP A 300 -7.76 -28.08 7.49
C ASP A 300 -8.32 -29.46 7.85
N TRP A 301 -8.21 -30.41 6.94
CA TRP A 301 -8.68 -31.78 7.08
C TRP A 301 -7.56 -32.78 6.78
N GLU A 302 -7.14 -33.51 7.78
CA GLU A 302 -6.21 -34.65 7.64
C GLU A 302 -7.02 -35.89 7.21
N ILE A 303 -7.20 -36.08 5.89
CA ILE A 303 -7.97 -37.17 5.31
C ILE A 303 -7.29 -38.52 5.65
N SER A 304 -5.96 -38.51 5.68
CA SER A 304 -5.13 -39.64 6.13
C SER A 304 -3.75 -39.08 6.55
N SER A 305 -2.90 -39.92 7.11
CA SER A 305 -1.53 -39.55 7.55
C SER A 305 -0.67 -38.92 6.45
N ASN A 306 -1.04 -39.06 5.17
CA ASN A 306 -0.29 -38.56 4.03
C ASN A 306 -1.14 -37.71 3.05
N LEU A 307 -2.41 -37.47 3.36
CA LEU A 307 -3.32 -36.69 2.50
C LEU A 307 -4.05 -35.65 3.33
N THR A 308 -3.79 -34.38 3.02
CA THR A 308 -4.39 -33.23 3.70
C THR A 308 -5.13 -32.34 2.73
N LEU A 309 -6.31 -31.88 3.09
CA LEU A 309 -7.05 -30.80 2.40
C LEU A 309 -7.01 -29.54 3.26
N ALA A 310 -6.43 -28.48 2.74
CA ALA A 310 -6.45 -27.15 3.35
C ALA A 310 -7.36 -26.22 2.55
N THR A 311 -8.29 -25.55 3.22
CA THR A 311 -9.25 -24.66 2.56
C THR A 311 -9.38 -23.35 3.34
N SER A 312 -9.30 -22.23 2.64
CA SER A 312 -9.57 -20.88 3.16
C SER A 312 -10.71 -20.25 2.37
N VAL A 313 -11.79 -19.89 3.06
CA VAL A 313 -12.90 -19.13 2.48
C VAL A 313 -12.92 -17.76 3.13
N TYR A 314 -13.09 -16.71 2.33
CA TYR A 314 -13.00 -15.34 2.83
C TYR A 314 -14.04 -14.41 2.21
N ALA A 315 -14.35 -13.36 2.95
CA ALA A 315 -15.22 -12.28 2.51
C ALA A 315 -14.73 -10.93 3.06
N SER A 316 -14.87 -9.88 2.24
CA SER A 316 -14.64 -8.50 2.64
C SER A 316 -15.74 -7.60 2.08
N ALA A 317 -16.30 -6.73 2.92
CA ALA A 317 -17.24 -5.68 2.54
C ALA A 317 -16.60 -4.32 2.84
N GLY A 318 -15.57 -3.99 2.05
CA GLY A 318 -14.77 -2.77 2.23
C GLY A 318 -15.54 -1.51 1.86
N ARG A 319 -15.44 -0.48 2.71
CA ARG A 319 -16.03 0.85 2.50
C ARG A 319 -14.95 1.90 2.71
N GLY A 320 -15.03 2.96 1.92
CA GLY A 320 -14.14 4.09 2.07
C GLY A 320 -13.84 4.82 0.77
N GLY A 321 -12.91 5.77 0.86
CA GLY A 321 -12.51 6.61 -0.24
C GLY A 321 -11.57 7.73 0.18
N GLY A 322 -11.40 8.68 -0.72
CA GLY A 322 -10.63 9.90 -0.50
C GLY A 322 -11.43 11.15 -0.86
N THR A 323 -11.09 12.28 -0.24
CA THR A 323 -11.66 13.57 -0.61
C THR A 323 -10.74 14.35 -1.55
N GLY A 324 -11.25 15.43 -2.07
CA GLY A 324 -10.54 16.37 -2.92
C GLY A 324 -11.42 17.54 -3.29
N ASP A 325 -10.90 18.46 -4.06
CA ASP A 325 -11.65 19.59 -4.56
C ASP A 325 -12.54 19.22 -5.75
N ARG A 326 -13.60 19.98 -5.89
CA ARG A 326 -14.46 20.04 -7.06
C ARG A 326 -14.81 21.50 -7.35
N GLY A 327 -14.91 21.81 -8.63
CA GLY A 327 -15.13 23.16 -9.11
C GLY A 327 -13.83 23.80 -9.61
N ARG A 328 -13.86 24.36 -10.80
CA ARG A 328 -12.79 25.19 -11.34
C ARG A 328 -13.20 26.66 -11.19
N ASN A 329 -12.28 27.43 -10.71
CA ASN A 329 -12.29 28.85 -10.94
C ASN A 329 -11.12 29.13 -11.90
N TYR A 330 -11.33 29.77 -13.01
CA TYR A 330 -10.28 30.07 -13.98
C TYR A 330 -9.23 31.00 -13.43
N ASP A 331 -9.63 31.83 -12.48
CA ASP A 331 -8.78 32.88 -11.92
C ASP A 331 -8.14 32.47 -10.58
N VAL A 332 -8.63 31.39 -9.95
CA VAL A 332 -8.10 30.88 -8.70
C VAL A 332 -7.87 29.38 -8.82
N THR A 333 -6.71 29.07 -9.07
CA THR A 333 -6.16 27.82 -9.41
C THR A 333 -6.37 26.73 -8.35
N SER A 334 -6.21 25.52 -8.76
CA SER A 334 -6.19 24.35 -7.89
C SER A 334 -5.22 24.56 -6.72
N PHE A 335 -5.63 24.31 -5.49
CA PHE A 335 -4.76 24.26 -4.33
C PHE A 335 -3.66 23.18 -4.42
N ARG A 336 -3.62 22.46 -5.53
CA ARG A 336 -2.68 21.37 -5.83
C ARG A 336 -1.63 21.74 -6.87
N ARG A 337 -1.47 23.02 -7.20
CA ARG A 337 -0.38 23.50 -8.07
C ARG A 337 0.80 23.97 -7.22
N SER A 338 1.92 24.30 -7.87
CA SER A 338 3.01 25.01 -7.19
C SER A 338 2.46 26.26 -6.52
N MET A 339 2.99 26.63 -5.38
CA MET A 339 2.54 27.84 -4.69
C MET A 339 2.82 29.07 -5.54
N SER A 340 3.93 29.09 -6.26
CA SER A 340 4.31 30.16 -7.16
C SER A 340 3.26 30.36 -8.27
N ASP A 341 2.82 29.31 -8.94
CA ASP A 341 1.74 29.37 -9.93
C ASP A 341 0.39 29.78 -9.32
N HIS A 342 0.10 29.25 -8.13
CA HIS A 342 -1.15 29.56 -7.41
C HIS A 342 -1.23 31.05 -7.06
N LEU A 343 -0.13 31.65 -6.58
CA LEU A 343 -0.08 33.07 -6.24
C LEU A 343 -0.08 33.95 -7.49
N ALA A 344 0.62 33.56 -8.56
CA ALA A 344 0.64 34.28 -9.83
C ALA A 344 -0.77 34.41 -10.46
N ASP A 345 -1.64 33.43 -10.24
CA ASP A 345 -3.01 33.43 -10.71
C ASP A 345 -4.02 34.09 -9.70
N GLY A 346 -3.53 34.83 -8.71
CA GLY A 346 -4.37 35.53 -7.73
C GLY A 346 -4.86 34.66 -6.58
N GLY A 347 -4.22 33.53 -6.31
CA GLY A 347 -4.56 32.62 -5.21
C GLY A 347 -4.28 33.16 -3.81
N ASP A 348 -3.52 34.27 -3.70
CA ASP A 348 -3.19 34.96 -2.44
C ASP A 348 -4.43 35.34 -1.63
N ALA A 349 -5.53 35.68 -2.27
CA ALA A 349 -6.83 36.00 -1.62
C ALA A 349 -7.40 34.82 -0.80
N PHE A 350 -6.95 33.57 -1.07
CA PHE A 350 -7.37 32.34 -0.41
C PHE A 350 -6.30 31.72 0.48
N ARG A 351 -5.25 32.50 0.77
CA ARG A 351 -4.16 32.09 1.67
C ARG A 351 -4.10 32.99 2.89
N ARG A 352 -3.75 32.41 4.02
CA ARG A 352 -3.32 33.13 5.21
C ARG A 352 -1.84 33.49 5.11
N SER A 353 -1.33 34.27 6.01
CA SER A 353 0.09 34.66 6.03
C SER A 353 1.05 33.50 6.19
N ASP A 354 0.60 32.38 6.75
CA ASP A 354 1.32 31.11 6.89
C ASP A 354 1.14 30.16 5.69
N MET A 355 0.57 30.65 4.60
CA MET A 355 0.27 29.90 3.38
C MET A 355 -0.75 28.75 3.55
N THR A 356 -1.40 28.63 4.71
CA THR A 356 -2.56 27.74 4.87
C THR A 356 -3.77 28.26 4.11
N ILE A 357 -4.74 27.39 3.80
CA ILE A 357 -5.95 27.81 3.09
C ILE A 357 -6.86 28.64 4.01
N ASN A 358 -7.24 29.83 3.52
CA ASN A 358 -8.25 30.66 4.14
C ASN A 358 -9.67 30.20 3.74
N TRP A 359 -10.17 29.21 4.45
CA TRP A 359 -11.49 28.62 4.16
C TRP A 359 -12.63 29.62 4.28
N ASP A 360 -12.52 30.64 5.13
CA ASP A 360 -13.54 31.70 5.24
C ASP A 360 -13.62 32.55 3.96
N ALA A 361 -12.48 32.81 3.31
CA ALA A 361 -12.46 33.48 2.02
C ALA A 361 -13.09 32.62 0.92
N VAL A 362 -12.82 31.30 0.91
CA VAL A 362 -13.43 30.33 -0.02
C VAL A 362 -14.96 30.31 0.15
N VAL A 363 -15.42 30.21 1.39
CA VAL A 363 -16.86 30.23 1.72
C VAL A 363 -17.49 31.52 1.28
N SER A 364 -16.87 32.68 1.58
CA SER A 364 -17.38 34.02 1.18
C SER A 364 -17.52 34.12 -0.33
N GLN A 365 -16.52 33.67 -1.07
CA GLN A 365 -16.56 33.65 -2.55
C GLN A 365 -17.70 32.75 -3.05
N ASN A 366 -17.86 31.55 -2.52
CA ASN A 366 -18.91 30.63 -2.90
C ASN A 366 -20.30 31.27 -2.72
N VAL A 367 -20.55 31.82 -1.54
CA VAL A 367 -21.83 32.40 -1.18
C VAL A 367 -22.15 33.64 -2.02
N ASN A 368 -21.15 34.52 -2.25
CA ASN A 368 -21.33 35.77 -3.02
C ASN A 368 -21.59 35.50 -4.51
N ASN A 369 -21.05 34.41 -5.05
CA ASN A 369 -21.17 34.04 -6.45
C ASN A 369 -22.16 32.89 -6.69
N ALA A 370 -22.91 32.45 -5.68
CA ALA A 370 -23.86 31.37 -5.79
C ALA A 370 -24.99 31.70 -6.80
N TYR A 371 -25.38 30.69 -7.57
CA TYR A 371 -26.63 30.80 -8.34
C TYR A 371 -27.84 30.62 -7.43
N ILE A 372 -28.79 31.56 -7.49
CA ILE A 372 -30.02 31.50 -6.70
C ILE A 372 -31.20 31.39 -7.65
N PRO A 373 -31.82 30.22 -7.82
CA PRO A 373 -32.99 30.04 -8.64
C PRO A 373 -34.17 30.90 -8.14
N SER A 374 -34.87 31.61 -9.07
CA SER A 374 -36.06 32.40 -8.75
C SER A 374 -37.31 31.56 -8.70
N GLU A 375 -37.31 30.35 -9.23
CA GLU A 375 -38.44 29.43 -9.32
C GLU A 375 -38.01 27.96 -9.26
N GLY A 376 -38.96 27.05 -9.24
CA GLY A 376 -38.70 25.60 -9.23
C GLY A 376 -38.38 25.04 -7.84
N PRO A 377 -37.99 23.74 -7.77
CA PRO A 377 -37.81 23.01 -6.50
C PRO A 377 -36.63 23.52 -5.67
N PHE A 378 -35.67 24.21 -6.26
CA PHE A 378 -34.51 24.77 -5.59
C PHE A 378 -34.56 26.29 -5.41
N LYS A 379 -35.77 26.90 -5.49
CA LYS A 379 -35.96 28.34 -5.34
C LYS A 379 -35.34 28.85 -4.04
N GLY A 380 -34.51 29.89 -4.16
CA GLY A 380 -33.88 30.58 -3.05
C GLY A 380 -32.66 29.91 -2.48
N MET A 381 -32.29 28.70 -2.93
CA MET A 381 -31.07 28.02 -2.52
C MET A 381 -29.82 28.62 -3.18
N LYS A 382 -28.71 28.65 -2.44
CA LYS A 382 -27.40 29.06 -2.94
C LYS A 382 -26.72 27.85 -3.57
N LEU A 383 -26.76 27.76 -4.89
CA LEU A 383 -26.22 26.65 -5.63
C LEU A 383 -24.83 26.98 -6.19
N GLY A 384 -23.88 26.10 -5.93
CA GLY A 384 -22.59 26.10 -6.58
C GLY A 384 -22.64 25.39 -7.93
N TYR A 385 -21.66 25.63 -8.78
CA TYR A 385 -21.57 24.95 -10.07
C TYR A 385 -20.11 24.78 -10.54
N HIS A 386 -19.92 23.85 -11.45
CA HIS A 386 -18.68 23.63 -12.14
C HIS A 386 -18.68 24.44 -13.45
N ASN A 387 -17.67 25.29 -13.62
CA ASN A 387 -17.50 26.00 -14.89
C ASN A 387 -16.96 25.02 -15.92
N ASP A 388 -17.60 24.93 -17.08
CA ASP A 388 -17.19 24.07 -18.16
C ASP A 388 -16.48 24.86 -19.28
N THR A 389 -15.38 24.31 -19.80
CA THR A 389 -14.40 25.01 -20.67
C THR A 389 -14.81 25.11 -22.15
N ASP A 390 -15.99 24.66 -22.52
CA ASP A 390 -16.37 24.53 -23.93
C ASP A 390 -16.99 25.75 -24.61
N GLY A 391 -16.91 26.91 -23.96
CA GLY A 391 -17.30 28.20 -24.55
C GLY A 391 -18.81 28.40 -24.76
N GLU A 392 -19.66 27.40 -24.48
CA GLU A 392 -21.10 27.49 -24.66
C GLU A 392 -21.88 27.88 -23.38
N THR A 393 -21.20 28.08 -22.24
CA THR A 393 -21.85 28.54 -21.01
C THR A 393 -22.22 30.02 -21.09
N PRO A 394 -23.44 30.38 -20.72
CA PRO A 394 -23.83 31.78 -20.71
C PRO A 394 -22.93 32.61 -19.78
N SER A 395 -22.64 33.86 -20.15
CA SER A 395 -21.76 34.81 -19.43
C SER A 395 -22.19 35.11 -17.97
N ARG A 396 -23.33 34.65 -17.53
CA ARG A 396 -23.83 34.74 -16.16
C ARG A 396 -23.26 33.67 -15.20
N TRP A 397 -22.50 32.72 -15.68
CA TRP A 397 -21.91 31.64 -14.91
C TRP A 397 -20.38 31.81 -14.78
N ALA A 398 -19.91 33.02 -14.67
CA ALA A 398 -18.48 33.35 -14.81
C ALA A 398 -17.58 32.85 -13.68
N VAL A 399 -18.11 32.48 -12.51
CA VAL A 399 -17.28 32.08 -11.37
C VAL A 399 -17.76 30.74 -10.82
N ALA A 400 -16.92 29.72 -10.96
CA ALA A 400 -17.17 28.39 -10.42
C ALA A 400 -17.02 28.37 -8.89
N SER A 401 -17.80 27.52 -8.24
CA SER A 401 -17.75 27.33 -6.79
C SER A 401 -16.82 26.20 -6.42
N LYS A 402 -16.07 26.35 -5.32
CA LYS A 402 -15.27 25.29 -4.70
C LYS A 402 -16.11 24.52 -3.70
N VAL A 403 -16.09 23.21 -3.80
CA VAL A 403 -16.65 22.29 -2.81
C VAL A 403 -15.68 21.16 -2.55
N ARG A 404 -15.74 20.53 -1.37
CA ARG A 404 -14.99 19.30 -1.11
C ARG A 404 -15.82 18.11 -1.57
N ARG A 405 -15.30 17.36 -2.53
CA ARG A 405 -15.89 16.12 -3.02
C ARG A 405 -15.32 14.93 -2.28
N PHE A 406 -16.00 13.79 -2.31
CA PHE A 406 -15.45 12.48 -2.04
C PHE A 406 -15.40 11.63 -3.32
N SER A 407 -14.51 10.65 -3.33
CA SER A 407 -14.50 9.53 -4.28
C SER A 407 -14.45 8.24 -3.48
N THR A 408 -15.40 7.33 -3.70
CA THR A 408 -15.35 6.01 -3.07
C THR A 408 -14.49 5.04 -3.87
N ASN A 409 -13.80 4.17 -3.15
CA ASN A 409 -13.16 2.95 -3.63
C ASN A 409 -13.58 1.81 -2.70
N SER A 410 -14.89 1.54 -2.68
CA SER A 410 -15.49 0.51 -1.86
C SER A 410 -15.54 -0.80 -2.62
N HIS A 411 -15.59 -1.94 -1.91
CA HIS A 411 -15.69 -3.24 -2.57
C HIS A 411 -16.56 -4.24 -1.82
N ASN A 412 -17.06 -5.23 -2.54
CA ASN A 412 -17.50 -6.50 -2.02
C ASN A 412 -16.66 -7.59 -2.67
N TRP A 413 -16.00 -8.37 -1.85
CA TRP A 413 -15.06 -9.40 -2.28
C TRP A 413 -15.35 -10.71 -1.55
N VAL A 414 -15.52 -11.78 -2.30
CA VAL A 414 -15.70 -13.13 -1.78
C VAL A 414 -14.79 -14.08 -2.55
N GLY A 415 -14.15 -14.99 -1.85
CA GLY A 415 -13.31 -15.97 -2.51
C GLY A 415 -13.03 -17.20 -1.66
N GLY A 416 -12.35 -18.16 -2.26
CA GLY A 416 -11.91 -19.37 -1.59
C GLY A 416 -10.73 -19.99 -2.30
N ILE A 417 -9.79 -20.48 -1.48
CA ILE A 417 -8.59 -21.19 -1.93
C ILE A 417 -8.65 -22.57 -1.28
N SER A 418 -8.46 -23.62 -2.06
CA SER A 418 -8.37 -24.97 -1.56
C SER A 418 -7.17 -25.70 -2.13
N LYS A 419 -6.42 -26.41 -1.28
CA LYS A 419 -5.23 -27.18 -1.65
C LYS A 419 -5.34 -28.60 -1.13
N LEU A 420 -5.17 -29.55 -2.03
CA LEU A 420 -5.01 -30.95 -1.70
C LEU A 420 -3.50 -31.28 -1.73
N LYS A 421 -2.95 -31.74 -0.60
CA LYS A 421 -1.55 -32.11 -0.42
C LYS A 421 -1.42 -33.61 -0.20
N LEU A 422 -0.58 -34.25 -0.98
CA LEU A 422 -0.27 -35.69 -0.86
C LEU A 422 1.24 -35.86 -0.64
N ASP A 423 1.62 -36.37 0.50
CA ASP A 423 2.98 -36.77 0.83
C ASP A 423 3.18 -38.25 0.53
N SER A 424 4.19 -38.57 -0.27
CA SER A 424 4.67 -39.93 -0.51
C SER A 424 6.11 -40.05 -0.04
N GLU A 425 6.69 -41.23 -0.09
CA GLU A 425 8.04 -41.52 0.41
C GLU A 425 9.10 -40.57 -0.15
N ASN A 426 9.02 -40.24 -1.45
CA ASN A 426 10.02 -39.43 -2.14
C ASN A 426 9.49 -38.14 -2.75
N PHE A 427 8.19 -37.93 -2.76
CA PHE A 427 7.56 -36.80 -3.42
C PHE A 427 6.42 -36.20 -2.59
N ARG A 428 6.31 -34.89 -2.67
CA ARG A 428 5.14 -34.13 -2.24
C ARG A 428 4.42 -33.60 -3.47
N TYR A 429 3.09 -33.73 -3.49
CA TYR A 429 2.23 -33.23 -4.56
C TYR A 429 1.24 -32.26 -3.98
N GLU A 430 0.99 -31.16 -4.67
CA GLU A 430 -0.07 -30.24 -4.33
C GLU A 430 -0.92 -29.93 -5.57
N LEU A 431 -2.22 -29.84 -5.38
CA LEU A 431 -3.19 -29.36 -6.36
C LEU A 431 -4.06 -28.28 -5.70
N GLY A 432 -4.08 -27.08 -6.27
CA GLY A 432 -4.78 -25.94 -5.72
C GLY A 432 -5.79 -25.34 -6.68
N VAL A 433 -6.88 -24.84 -6.10
CA VAL A 433 -7.94 -24.06 -6.78
C VAL A 433 -8.11 -22.73 -6.05
N ASP A 434 -8.21 -21.64 -6.81
CA ASP A 434 -8.43 -20.26 -6.29
C ASP A 434 -9.61 -19.64 -7.05
N LEU A 435 -10.67 -19.31 -6.34
CA LEU A 435 -11.87 -18.71 -6.88
C LEU A 435 -12.14 -17.37 -6.21
N ARG A 436 -12.35 -16.30 -6.99
CA ARG A 436 -12.62 -14.96 -6.47
C ARG A 436 -13.74 -14.29 -7.25
N SER A 437 -14.60 -13.58 -6.56
CA SER A 437 -15.58 -12.66 -7.13
C SER A 437 -15.43 -11.30 -6.46
N TYR A 438 -15.15 -10.29 -7.26
CA TYR A 438 -14.86 -8.93 -6.82
C TYR A 438 -15.78 -7.94 -7.52
N LYS A 439 -16.31 -7.00 -6.72
CA LYS A 439 -17.10 -5.85 -7.17
C LYS A 439 -16.52 -4.60 -6.53
N ALA A 440 -16.04 -3.68 -7.33
CA ALA A 440 -15.56 -2.38 -6.88
C ALA A 440 -16.62 -1.30 -7.18
N TYR A 441 -16.93 -0.50 -6.20
CA TYR A 441 -17.95 0.56 -6.29
C TYR A 441 -17.25 1.91 -6.32
N HIS A 442 -17.36 2.59 -7.45
CA HIS A 442 -16.76 3.90 -7.70
C HIS A 442 -17.83 4.95 -7.86
N ARG A 443 -17.82 5.92 -6.95
CA ARG A 443 -18.75 7.01 -6.94
C ARG A 443 -18.09 8.30 -6.49
N ARG A 444 -18.54 9.44 -7.02
CA ARG A 444 -18.19 10.76 -6.51
C ARG A 444 -19.44 11.45 -5.99
N GLY A 445 -19.31 12.20 -4.92
CA GLY A 445 -20.35 13.03 -4.32
C GLY A 445 -19.72 14.19 -3.58
N ILE A 446 -20.54 14.97 -2.87
CA ILE A 446 -20.10 16.13 -2.10
C ILE A 446 -19.93 15.73 -0.63
N SER A 447 -18.78 16.06 -0.04
CA SER A 447 -18.53 15.88 1.39
C SER A 447 -18.69 17.16 2.20
N ASP A 448 -18.49 18.33 1.59
CA ASP A 448 -18.77 19.63 2.18
C ASP A 448 -19.07 20.66 1.08
N PHE A 449 -20.16 21.38 1.23
CA PHE A 449 -20.58 22.42 0.27
C PHE A 449 -19.86 23.76 0.45
N LEU A 450 -19.07 23.93 1.50
CA LEU A 450 -18.33 25.16 1.81
C LEU A 450 -19.23 26.42 1.72
N GLY A 451 -20.32 26.39 2.49
CA GLY A 451 -21.26 27.52 2.63
C GLY A 451 -22.40 27.57 1.61
N LEU A 452 -22.47 26.67 0.66
CA LEU A 452 -23.57 26.55 -0.30
C LEU A 452 -24.67 25.61 0.23
N ASP A 453 -25.87 25.71 -0.35
CA ASP A 453 -27.00 24.82 -0.05
C ASP A 453 -27.06 23.59 -0.98
N GLY A 454 -26.32 23.63 -2.09
CA GLY A 454 -26.27 22.58 -3.06
C GLY A 454 -25.24 22.83 -4.18
N TYR A 455 -25.07 21.86 -5.04
CA TYR A 455 -24.11 21.90 -6.14
C TYR A 455 -24.72 21.34 -7.43
N ILE A 456 -24.62 22.13 -8.52
CA ILE A 456 -25.08 21.72 -9.84
C ILE A 456 -23.99 20.88 -10.50
N SER A 457 -24.26 19.60 -10.67
CA SER A 457 -23.36 18.67 -11.32
C SER A 457 -23.55 18.64 -12.83
N THR A 458 -22.44 18.72 -13.59
CA THR A 458 -22.43 18.68 -15.06
C THR A 458 -22.20 17.27 -15.60
N ILE A 459 -22.54 16.22 -14.86
CA ILE A 459 -22.34 14.81 -15.24
C ILE A 459 -22.84 14.48 -16.66
N ASN A 460 -23.90 15.11 -17.09
CA ASN A 460 -24.64 14.74 -18.28
C ASN A 460 -23.91 15.02 -19.61
N ARG A 461 -22.71 15.58 -19.56
CA ARG A 461 -21.98 15.96 -20.77
C ARG A 461 -21.53 14.78 -21.63
N TYR A 462 -21.22 13.66 -21.02
CA TYR A 462 -20.72 12.47 -21.74
C TYR A 462 -21.79 11.40 -21.99
N VAL A 463 -22.97 11.56 -21.38
CA VAL A 463 -24.01 10.53 -21.35
C VAL A 463 -25.18 10.79 -22.28
N PHE A 464 -25.42 12.04 -22.69
CA PHE A 464 -26.58 12.39 -23.50
C PHE A 464 -26.18 13.18 -24.75
N SER A 465 -25.91 12.47 -25.82
CA SER A 465 -25.87 13.08 -27.16
C SER A 465 -27.29 13.45 -27.58
N GLY A 466 -27.64 14.70 -27.39
CA GLY A 466 -28.86 15.25 -27.93
C GLY A 466 -29.83 15.87 -26.91
N ASN A 467 -29.84 17.18 -26.86
CA ASN A 467 -30.70 18.05 -26.04
C ASN A 467 -30.43 18.04 -24.54
N PHE A 468 -29.43 18.79 -24.17
CA PHE A 468 -29.21 19.21 -22.78
C PHE A 468 -30.29 20.20 -22.37
N ASP A 469 -31.20 19.79 -21.51
CA ASP A 469 -31.78 20.73 -20.59
C ASP A 469 -30.67 21.08 -19.57
N ARG A 470 -30.10 22.28 -19.67
CA ARG A 470 -28.91 22.78 -18.95
C ARG A 470 -29.12 22.94 -17.43
N VAL A 471 -30.22 22.47 -16.89
CA VAL A 471 -30.40 22.30 -15.45
C VAL A 471 -29.79 20.95 -15.06
N GLY A 472 -28.49 20.94 -14.86
CA GLY A 472 -27.76 19.75 -14.39
C GLY A 472 -28.39 19.19 -13.11
N HIS A 473 -28.13 17.95 -12.82
CA HIS A 473 -28.53 17.32 -11.58
C HIS A 473 -28.03 18.13 -10.38
N VAL A 474 -28.95 18.55 -9.49
CA VAL A 474 -28.62 19.32 -8.28
C VAL A 474 -28.41 18.37 -7.12
N VAL A 475 -27.20 18.34 -6.60
CA VAL A 475 -26.84 17.61 -5.39
C VAL A 475 -27.03 18.50 -4.19
N THR A 476 -27.91 18.12 -3.27
CA THR A 476 -28.22 18.87 -2.03
C THR A 476 -27.83 18.14 -0.75
N THR A 477 -27.28 16.92 -0.86
CA THR A 477 -26.83 16.11 0.28
C THR A 477 -25.32 16.05 0.31
N ALA A 478 -24.71 16.46 1.43
CA ALA A 478 -23.30 16.21 1.73
C ALA A 478 -23.19 14.97 2.64
N TYR A 479 -22.20 14.14 2.38
CA TYR A 479 -21.91 12.95 3.16
C TYR A 479 -20.61 13.10 3.93
N GLU A 480 -20.66 12.85 5.23
CA GLU A 480 -19.45 12.78 6.03
C GLU A 480 -18.50 11.69 5.52
N SER A 481 -17.26 12.06 5.25
CA SER A 481 -16.19 11.13 4.84
C SER A 481 -15.62 10.41 6.06
N SER A 482 -16.30 9.36 6.51
CA SER A 482 -16.01 8.56 7.69
C SER A 482 -15.91 7.06 7.32
N PRO A 483 -15.01 6.29 7.96
CA PRO A 483 -14.80 4.86 7.67
C PRO A 483 -16.02 3.99 7.98
N PHE A 484 -16.94 4.46 8.83
CA PHE A 484 -18.14 3.73 9.24
C PHE A 484 -19.42 4.25 8.58
N ASN A 485 -19.32 5.29 7.76
CA ASN A 485 -20.45 5.79 7.02
C ASN A 485 -20.66 4.96 5.74
N ASN A 486 -21.83 4.34 5.62
CA ASN A 486 -22.23 3.73 4.36
C ASN A 486 -22.73 4.85 3.43
N LEU A 487 -21.85 5.37 2.61
CA LEU A 487 -22.11 6.47 1.67
C LEU A 487 -23.09 6.08 0.57
N GLY A 488 -24.27 5.56 0.93
CA GLY A 488 -25.39 5.29 0.04
C GLY A 488 -24.97 4.83 -1.36
N MET A 489 -24.43 3.62 -1.49
CA MET A 489 -23.96 3.12 -2.79
C MET A 489 -25.05 3.09 -3.85
N ASP A 490 -26.31 3.16 -3.42
CA ASP A 490 -27.49 3.17 -4.27
C ASP A 490 -28.10 4.60 -4.42
N ASP A 491 -27.47 5.62 -3.81
CA ASP A 491 -28.00 6.99 -3.89
C ASP A 491 -27.67 7.63 -5.25
N PRO A 492 -28.65 8.04 -6.06
CA PRO A 492 -28.45 8.68 -7.34
C PRO A 492 -27.83 10.08 -7.26
N ASN A 493 -27.72 10.69 -6.06
CA ASN A 493 -27.19 12.03 -5.83
C ASN A 493 -25.65 12.10 -5.94
N GLY A 494 -25.04 11.48 -6.93
CA GLY A 494 -23.61 11.53 -7.19
C GLY A 494 -23.22 12.67 -8.13
N THR A 495 -21.92 12.95 -8.21
CA THR A 495 -21.32 13.88 -9.15
C THR A 495 -20.33 13.16 -10.04
N GLN A 496 -20.45 13.21 -11.36
CA GLN A 496 -19.49 12.78 -12.40
C GLN A 496 -19.16 11.29 -12.53
N ARG A 497 -19.10 10.51 -11.46
CA ARG A 497 -18.60 9.15 -11.48
C ARG A 497 -19.55 8.25 -10.73
N TYR A 498 -20.08 7.24 -11.38
CA TYR A 498 -20.84 6.18 -10.73
C TYR A 498 -20.80 4.92 -11.60
N TYR A 499 -19.88 4.02 -11.28
CA TYR A 499 -19.82 2.71 -11.94
C TYR A 499 -19.41 1.61 -10.97
N ILE A 500 -19.63 0.38 -11.36
CA ILE A 500 -19.16 -0.82 -10.68
C ILE A 500 -18.21 -1.56 -11.63
N GLY A 501 -16.98 -1.81 -11.16
CA GLY A 501 -16.05 -2.71 -11.80
C GLY A 501 -16.21 -4.13 -11.27
N TYR A 502 -16.11 -5.10 -12.16
CA TYR A 502 -16.21 -6.51 -11.83
C TYR A 502 -14.98 -7.27 -12.28
N ASN A 503 -14.50 -8.18 -11.44
CA ASN A 503 -13.48 -9.16 -11.80
C ASN A 503 -13.80 -10.51 -11.15
N ASN A 504 -14.13 -11.50 -11.97
CA ASN A 504 -14.27 -12.89 -11.55
C ASN A 504 -13.01 -13.65 -11.96
N TRP A 505 -12.30 -14.16 -10.96
CA TRP A 505 -11.02 -14.83 -11.08
C TRP A 505 -11.17 -16.33 -10.83
N THR A 506 -10.49 -17.13 -11.65
CA THR A 506 -10.33 -18.56 -11.44
C THR A 506 -8.87 -18.92 -11.65
N GLY A 507 -8.26 -19.56 -10.66
CA GLY A 507 -6.89 -20.05 -10.69
C GLY A 507 -6.83 -21.56 -10.44
N LEU A 508 -5.93 -22.21 -11.15
CA LEU A 508 -5.55 -23.61 -10.93
C LEU A 508 -4.03 -23.67 -10.82
N ASN A 509 -3.52 -24.39 -9.86
CA ASN A 509 -2.08 -24.58 -9.67
C ASN A 509 -1.73 -26.00 -9.22
N GLY A 510 -0.51 -26.39 -9.53
CA GLY A 510 0.04 -27.66 -9.12
C GLY A 510 1.51 -27.53 -8.74
N LEU A 511 1.92 -28.37 -7.80
CA LEU A 511 3.31 -28.47 -7.34
C LEU A 511 3.69 -29.94 -7.22
N VAL A 512 4.90 -30.25 -7.66
CA VAL A 512 5.58 -31.53 -7.40
C VAL A 512 6.94 -31.21 -6.79
N GLU A 513 7.21 -31.73 -5.61
CA GLU A 513 8.48 -31.58 -4.93
C GLU A 513 9.09 -32.96 -4.66
N TYR A 514 10.34 -33.13 -5.05
CA TYR A 514 11.16 -34.30 -4.69
C TYR A 514 11.81 -34.05 -3.32
N VAL A 515 11.56 -34.96 -2.39
CA VAL A 515 12.06 -34.92 -1.00
C VAL A 515 12.75 -36.25 -0.59
N GLY A 516 12.99 -37.15 -1.52
CA GLY A 516 13.56 -38.48 -1.28
C GLY A 516 15.05 -38.52 -0.95
N SER A 517 15.70 -37.38 -0.70
CA SER A 517 17.10 -37.25 -0.33
C SER A 517 17.29 -36.24 0.78
N GLU A 518 18.07 -36.55 1.80
CA GLU A 518 18.45 -35.61 2.87
C GLU A 518 19.27 -34.41 2.35
N ASN A 519 19.96 -34.58 1.25
CA ASN A 519 20.87 -33.57 0.70
C ASN A 519 20.30 -32.82 -0.51
N PHE A 520 19.22 -33.30 -1.12
CA PHE A 520 18.71 -32.71 -2.36
C PHE A 520 17.21 -32.64 -2.37
N SER A 521 16.69 -31.47 -2.68
CA SER A 521 15.28 -31.25 -2.99
C SER A 521 15.13 -30.52 -4.32
N ALA A 522 14.04 -30.76 -5.03
CA ALA A 522 13.70 -30.07 -6.27
C ALA A 522 12.20 -29.87 -6.36
N VAL A 523 11.79 -28.74 -6.88
CA VAL A 523 10.38 -28.36 -6.98
C VAL A 523 10.04 -27.90 -8.40
N LEU A 524 8.88 -28.37 -8.88
CA LEU A 524 8.23 -27.91 -10.10
C LEU A 524 6.86 -27.33 -9.72
N GLN A 525 6.61 -26.09 -10.13
CA GLN A 525 5.32 -25.44 -9.93
C GLN A 525 4.78 -24.94 -11.27
N LEU A 526 3.49 -25.13 -11.47
CA LEU A 526 2.78 -24.62 -12.63
C LEU A 526 1.38 -24.10 -12.23
N GLY A 527 0.91 -23.12 -12.96
CA GLY A 527 -0.42 -22.60 -12.71
C GLY A 527 -0.99 -21.84 -13.91
N THR A 528 -2.30 -21.72 -13.91
CA THR A 528 -3.04 -20.93 -14.89
C THR A 528 -4.15 -20.14 -14.21
N THR A 529 -4.42 -18.96 -14.73
CA THR A 529 -5.46 -18.06 -14.23
C THR A 529 -6.34 -17.58 -15.36
N THR A 530 -7.59 -17.31 -15.06
CA THR A 530 -8.55 -16.69 -15.96
C THR A 530 -9.28 -15.59 -15.21
N SER A 531 -9.22 -14.35 -15.72
CA SER A 531 -10.01 -13.20 -15.29
C SER A 531 -11.14 -12.93 -16.27
N ARG A 532 -12.33 -12.64 -15.76
CA ARG A 532 -13.48 -12.13 -16.51
C ARG A 532 -13.86 -10.78 -15.95
N MET A 533 -13.65 -9.73 -16.73
CA MET A 533 -13.72 -8.34 -16.30
C MET A 533 -14.77 -7.60 -17.12
N TRP A 534 -15.52 -6.71 -16.47
CA TRP A 534 -16.47 -5.80 -17.11
C TRP A 534 -16.79 -4.63 -16.21
N LEU A 535 -17.31 -3.55 -16.80
CA LEU A 535 -17.82 -2.38 -16.10
C LEU A 535 -19.33 -2.26 -16.28
N GLU A 536 -20.00 -1.68 -15.28
CA GLU A 536 -21.40 -1.31 -15.31
C GLU A 536 -21.56 0.13 -14.85
N HIS A 537 -22.00 1.03 -15.73
CA HIS A 537 -22.18 2.45 -15.48
C HIS A 537 -23.66 2.75 -15.16
N PHE A 538 -23.89 3.66 -14.21
CA PHE A 538 -25.23 4.06 -13.76
C PHE A 538 -25.66 5.43 -14.29
N TYR A 539 -24.76 6.10 -15.01
CA TYR A 539 -25.05 7.39 -15.66
C TYR A 539 -25.12 7.32 -17.18
N THR A 540 -24.97 6.13 -17.78
CA THR A 540 -25.15 5.93 -19.21
C THR A 540 -26.60 5.67 -19.56
N ALA A 541 -27.07 6.22 -20.69
CA ALA A 541 -28.42 5.91 -21.20
C ALA A 541 -28.49 4.46 -21.73
N PRO A 542 -29.61 3.76 -21.58
CA PRO A 542 -29.80 2.47 -22.25
C PRO A 542 -29.60 2.62 -23.77
N PRO A 543 -29.04 1.60 -24.46
CA PRO A 543 -28.87 0.22 -23.99
C PRO A 543 -27.49 -0.13 -23.40
N GLU A 544 -26.55 0.82 -23.30
CA GLU A 544 -25.12 0.52 -23.02
C GLU A 544 -24.73 0.79 -21.56
N THR A 545 -25.52 0.25 -20.61
CA THR A 545 -25.19 0.37 -19.17
C THR A 545 -24.07 -0.58 -18.74
N LYS A 546 -23.68 -1.56 -19.58
CA LYS A 546 -22.70 -2.59 -19.27
C LYS A 546 -21.75 -2.82 -20.44
N SER A 547 -20.44 -2.88 -20.14
CA SER A 547 -19.44 -3.24 -21.13
C SER A 547 -19.54 -4.73 -21.54
N GLU A 548 -18.89 -5.08 -22.64
CA GLU A 548 -18.59 -6.48 -22.93
C GLU A 548 -17.74 -7.12 -21.83
N VAL A 549 -17.89 -8.44 -21.66
CA VAL A 549 -17.04 -9.20 -20.73
C VAL A 549 -15.72 -9.54 -21.41
N VAL A 550 -14.64 -8.94 -20.91
CA VAL A 550 -13.28 -9.24 -21.39
C VAL A 550 -12.72 -10.41 -20.60
N LYS A 551 -12.26 -11.44 -21.32
CA LYS A 551 -11.60 -12.62 -20.74
C LYS A 551 -10.12 -12.59 -21.03
N LYS A 552 -9.29 -12.68 -19.95
CA LYS A 552 -7.83 -12.72 -20.03
C LYS A 552 -7.28 -13.90 -19.23
N ASN A 553 -6.17 -14.45 -19.72
CA ASN A 553 -5.52 -15.59 -19.09
C ASN A 553 -4.07 -15.25 -18.71
N GLY A 554 -3.63 -15.81 -17.59
CA GLY A 554 -2.26 -15.83 -17.15
C GLY A 554 -1.79 -17.26 -16.93
N ASN A 555 -0.48 -17.48 -16.88
CA ASN A 555 0.11 -18.76 -16.50
C ASN A 555 1.52 -18.57 -15.95
N TYR A 556 2.01 -19.59 -15.25
CA TYR A 556 3.39 -19.61 -14.81
C TYR A 556 3.96 -21.03 -14.79
N LEU A 557 5.27 -21.08 -14.93
CA LEU A 557 6.08 -22.28 -14.73
C LEU A 557 7.32 -21.87 -13.91
N LYS A 558 7.57 -22.57 -12.79
CA LYS A 558 8.73 -22.34 -11.93
C LYS A 558 9.39 -23.68 -11.63
N VAL A 559 10.73 -23.70 -11.64
CA VAL A 559 11.55 -24.85 -11.28
C VAL A 559 12.62 -24.38 -10.32
N GLY A 560 12.82 -25.13 -9.24
CA GLY A 560 13.85 -24.83 -8.27
C GLY A 560 14.50 -26.11 -7.76
N ALA A 561 15.76 -26.02 -7.30
CA ALA A 561 16.46 -27.10 -6.64
C ALA A 561 17.33 -26.55 -5.51
N ASN A 562 17.44 -27.31 -4.44
CA ASN A 562 18.33 -27.06 -3.31
C ASN A 562 19.25 -28.26 -3.10
N TYR A 563 20.51 -28.00 -2.80
CA TYR A 563 21.48 -29.01 -2.44
C TYR A 563 22.19 -28.64 -1.13
N ASN A 564 22.08 -29.50 -0.13
CA ASN A 564 22.77 -29.38 1.15
C ASN A 564 24.17 -29.91 1.02
N LEU A 565 25.16 -29.00 0.98
CA LEU A 565 26.58 -29.33 0.87
C LEU A 565 27.10 -30.09 2.09
N ASN A 566 26.55 -29.73 3.26
CA ASN A 566 26.83 -30.36 4.56
C ASN A 566 25.74 -29.95 5.55
N GLU A 567 25.87 -30.26 6.84
CA GLU A 567 24.89 -29.93 7.89
C GLU A 567 24.63 -28.42 8.09
N SER A 568 25.58 -27.57 7.65
CA SER A 568 25.49 -26.11 7.85
C SER A 568 25.28 -25.33 6.58
N SER A 569 25.60 -25.89 5.40
CA SER A 569 25.64 -25.11 4.15
C SER A 569 24.76 -25.72 3.08
N ASN A 570 24.08 -24.88 2.31
CA ASN A 570 23.34 -25.27 1.12
C ASN A 570 23.53 -24.28 -0.03
N VAL A 571 23.27 -24.74 -1.23
CA VAL A 571 23.14 -23.92 -2.44
C VAL A 571 21.78 -24.20 -3.07
N TYR A 572 21.19 -23.20 -3.67
CA TYR A 572 19.95 -23.37 -4.41
C TYR A 572 19.95 -22.53 -5.69
N ALA A 573 19.16 -22.96 -6.64
CA ALA A 573 18.88 -22.21 -7.85
C ALA A 573 17.41 -22.35 -8.23
N ASN A 574 16.84 -21.30 -8.80
CA ASN A 574 15.51 -21.37 -9.37
C ASN A 574 15.43 -20.58 -10.68
N ILE A 575 14.50 -20.97 -11.52
CA ILE A 575 14.15 -20.30 -12.78
C ILE A 575 12.64 -20.35 -12.95
N GLY A 576 12.06 -19.30 -13.51
CA GLY A 576 10.62 -19.27 -13.81
C GLY A 576 10.26 -18.31 -14.91
N LYS A 577 9.13 -18.64 -15.55
CA LYS A 577 8.48 -17.79 -16.52
C LYS A 577 7.04 -17.58 -16.12
N ILE A 578 6.60 -16.30 -16.11
CA ILE A 578 5.25 -15.87 -15.75
C ILE A 578 4.68 -15.05 -16.90
N LYS A 579 3.45 -15.37 -17.30
CA LYS A 579 2.58 -14.51 -18.09
C LYS A 579 1.50 -13.94 -17.18
N LYS A 580 1.63 -12.65 -16.85
CA LYS A 580 0.71 -11.95 -15.95
C LYS A 580 -0.45 -11.36 -16.76
N SER A 581 -1.67 -11.79 -16.46
CA SER A 581 -2.89 -11.24 -17.04
C SER A 581 -3.02 -9.75 -16.72
N PRO A 582 -3.46 -8.89 -17.66
CA PRO A 582 -3.84 -7.52 -17.35
C PRO A 582 -5.03 -7.47 -16.39
N LEU A 583 -5.13 -6.36 -15.66
CA LEU A 583 -6.18 -6.06 -14.69
C LEU A 583 -7.26 -5.17 -15.31
N VAL A 584 -8.31 -4.84 -14.56
CA VAL A 584 -9.44 -4.04 -15.03
C VAL A 584 -8.97 -2.68 -15.57
N ASP A 585 -8.11 -1.96 -14.81
CA ASP A 585 -7.60 -0.63 -15.19
C ASP A 585 -6.60 -0.69 -16.37
N ASP A 586 -5.96 -1.84 -16.59
CA ASP A 586 -5.13 -2.05 -17.81
C ASP A 586 -5.99 -2.25 -19.06
N ILE A 587 -7.24 -2.72 -18.90
CA ILE A 587 -8.18 -2.99 -20.00
C ILE A 587 -9.01 -1.75 -20.32
N PHE A 588 -9.65 -1.14 -19.31
CA PHE A 588 -10.58 -0.01 -19.47
C PHE A 588 -9.86 1.30 -19.13
N ILE A 589 -9.20 1.89 -20.14
CA ILE A 589 -8.31 3.05 -19.98
C ILE A 589 -9.02 4.34 -19.57
N ASN A 590 -10.33 4.41 -19.74
CA ASN A 590 -11.17 5.55 -19.41
C ASN A 590 -12.40 5.13 -18.59
N GLY A 591 -12.22 4.10 -17.74
CA GLY A 591 -13.29 3.42 -17.01
C GLY A 591 -14.19 4.33 -16.16
N ASP A 592 -13.72 5.53 -15.82
CA ASP A 592 -14.53 6.53 -15.10
C ASP A 592 -15.71 7.05 -15.94
N TYR A 593 -15.61 7.02 -17.27
CA TYR A 593 -16.52 7.73 -18.18
C TYR A 593 -17.12 6.86 -19.26
N ASP A 594 -16.40 5.85 -19.73
CA ASP A 594 -16.84 5.01 -20.86
C ASP A 594 -16.26 3.59 -20.78
N TYR A 595 -16.46 2.80 -21.83
CA TYR A 595 -15.98 1.43 -21.94
C TYR A 595 -14.79 1.29 -22.89
N GLN A 596 -14.06 2.38 -23.15
CA GLN A 596 -12.92 2.34 -24.04
C GLN A 596 -11.87 1.35 -23.54
N GLN A 597 -11.54 0.39 -24.39
CA GLN A 597 -10.53 -0.62 -24.08
C GLN A 597 -9.17 -0.21 -24.63
N ALA A 598 -8.10 -0.61 -23.93
CA ALA A 598 -6.74 -0.50 -24.44
C ALA A 598 -6.58 -1.30 -25.74
N GLU A 599 -5.75 -0.83 -26.65
CA GLU A 599 -5.52 -1.49 -27.95
C GLU A 599 -4.76 -2.80 -27.80
N ASN A 600 -3.69 -2.78 -27.04
CA ASN A 600 -2.91 -3.97 -26.72
C ASN A 600 -3.20 -4.40 -25.27
N GLN A 601 -3.81 -5.55 -25.12
CA GLN A 601 -4.22 -6.15 -23.85
C GLN A 601 -3.51 -7.49 -23.62
N ASP A 602 -2.30 -7.64 -24.15
CA ASP A 602 -1.52 -8.86 -24.00
C ASP A 602 -0.95 -9.00 -22.59
N ALA A 603 -0.74 -10.24 -22.19
CA ALA A 603 -0.14 -10.55 -20.89
C ALA A 603 1.31 -10.07 -20.84
N GLN A 604 1.69 -9.43 -19.74
CA GLN A 604 3.09 -9.10 -19.44
C GLN A 604 3.90 -10.37 -19.25
N GLU A 605 5.16 -10.39 -19.71
CA GLU A 605 6.05 -11.54 -19.56
C GLU A 605 7.16 -11.24 -18.55
N ILE A 606 7.34 -12.16 -17.61
CA ILE A 606 8.41 -12.09 -16.61
C ILE A 606 9.20 -13.37 -16.68
N THR A 607 10.54 -13.26 -16.82
CA THR A 607 11.47 -14.38 -16.74
C THR A 607 12.49 -14.06 -15.66
N SER A 608 12.66 -14.96 -14.70
CA SER A 608 13.56 -14.75 -13.57
C SER A 608 14.46 -15.95 -13.35
N PHE A 609 15.68 -15.67 -12.96
CA PHE A 609 16.67 -16.65 -12.51
C PHE A 609 17.26 -16.20 -11.18
N GLU A 610 17.48 -17.15 -10.25
CA GLU A 610 18.13 -16.88 -8.96
C GLU A 610 19.12 -17.99 -8.61
N LEU A 611 20.18 -17.58 -7.92
CA LEU A 611 21.20 -18.49 -7.34
C LEU A 611 21.47 -18.03 -5.91
N GLY A 612 21.42 -18.96 -4.95
CA GLY A 612 21.66 -18.64 -3.56
C GLY A 612 22.57 -19.60 -2.84
N TYR A 613 23.12 -19.10 -1.73
CA TYR A 613 23.92 -19.85 -0.77
C TYR A 613 23.43 -19.54 0.64
N GLY A 614 23.15 -20.57 1.41
CA GLY A 614 22.79 -20.48 2.83
C GLY A 614 23.86 -21.10 3.71
N PHE A 615 24.15 -20.45 4.85
CA PHE A 615 24.93 -20.99 5.93
C PHE A 615 24.18 -20.81 7.24
N LEU A 616 24.02 -21.89 8.01
CA LEU A 616 23.33 -21.90 9.29
C LEU A 616 24.13 -22.69 10.31
N SER A 617 24.45 -22.06 11.43
CA SER A 617 25.02 -22.71 12.63
C SER A 617 24.23 -22.28 13.88
N SER A 618 24.63 -22.77 15.03
CA SER A 618 23.94 -22.44 16.30
C SER A 618 23.93 -20.94 16.66
N ASN A 619 24.90 -20.17 16.15
CA ASN A 619 25.08 -18.76 16.49
C ASN A 619 25.30 -17.83 15.28
N PHE A 620 25.30 -18.38 14.06
CA PHE A 620 25.52 -17.57 12.85
C PHE A 620 24.66 -18.09 11.71
N LYS A 621 23.96 -17.17 11.06
CA LYS A 621 23.18 -17.40 9.85
C LYS A 621 23.63 -16.42 8.78
N LEU A 622 23.83 -16.88 7.55
CA LEU A 622 24.14 -16.07 6.37
C LEU A 622 23.35 -16.58 5.19
N ASN A 623 22.65 -15.68 4.50
CA ASN A 623 22.04 -15.93 3.21
C ASN A 623 22.65 -14.99 2.18
N LEU A 624 23.11 -15.54 1.06
CA LEU A 624 23.56 -14.79 -0.11
C LEU A 624 22.66 -15.17 -1.28
N ASN A 625 22.25 -14.20 -2.07
CA ASN A 625 21.42 -14.42 -3.24
C ASN A 625 21.83 -13.50 -4.39
N ALA A 626 21.89 -14.04 -5.60
CA ALA A 626 22.02 -13.29 -6.84
C ALA A 626 20.77 -13.53 -7.70
N TYR A 627 20.22 -12.49 -8.29
CA TYR A 627 19.01 -12.57 -9.10
C TYR A 627 19.12 -11.78 -10.39
N SER A 628 18.36 -12.21 -11.40
CA SER A 628 18.15 -11.48 -12.63
C SER A 628 16.73 -11.75 -13.14
N THR A 629 15.93 -10.69 -13.25
CA THR A 629 14.54 -10.75 -13.70
C THR A 629 14.35 -9.81 -14.88
N VAL A 630 13.90 -10.35 -16.00
CA VAL A 630 13.46 -9.58 -17.18
C VAL A 630 11.95 -9.45 -17.13
N TRP A 631 11.45 -8.22 -17.19
CA TRP A 631 10.03 -7.89 -17.23
C TRP A 631 9.69 -7.16 -18.51
N GLY A 632 9.01 -7.81 -19.41
CA GLY A 632 8.76 -7.36 -20.76
C GLY A 632 7.30 -7.46 -21.20
N ASN A 633 7.10 -7.19 -22.47
CA ASN A 633 5.80 -7.16 -23.13
C ASN A 633 4.81 -6.17 -22.49
N ARG A 634 5.33 -5.02 -22.05
CA ARG A 634 4.53 -3.93 -21.46
C ARG A 634 4.20 -2.91 -22.52
N VAL A 635 3.10 -2.20 -22.32
CA VAL A 635 2.64 -1.13 -23.19
C VAL A 635 2.64 0.18 -22.43
N LEU A 636 3.15 1.23 -23.06
CA LEU A 636 3.03 2.61 -22.59
C LEU A 636 2.33 3.43 -23.65
N SER A 637 1.46 4.36 -23.26
CA SER A 637 0.88 5.30 -24.20
C SER A 637 1.09 6.74 -23.77
N ARG A 638 1.25 7.62 -24.76
CA ARG A 638 1.52 9.04 -24.58
C ARG A 638 0.70 9.88 -25.55
N VAL A 639 0.07 10.92 -25.02
CA VAL A 639 -0.49 11.99 -25.87
C VAL A 639 0.56 13.10 -26.00
N SER A 640 0.90 13.46 -27.23
CA SER A 640 1.82 14.57 -27.56
C SER A 640 1.07 15.62 -28.39
N GLY A 641 1.30 16.89 -28.11
CA GLY A 641 0.58 18.01 -28.74
C GLY A 641 -0.75 18.33 -28.02
N SER A 642 -1.49 19.28 -28.54
CA SER A 642 -2.77 19.73 -28.00
C SER A 642 -3.76 20.10 -29.12
N GLY A 643 -5.06 20.08 -28.82
CA GLY A 643 -6.12 20.34 -29.79
C GLY A 643 -6.09 19.36 -30.96
N ASP A 644 -6.43 19.83 -32.16
CA ASP A 644 -6.53 19.02 -33.41
C ASP A 644 -5.19 18.38 -33.83
N ASN A 645 -4.07 18.83 -33.28
CA ASN A 645 -2.73 18.29 -33.55
C ASN A 645 -2.25 17.29 -32.50
N ALA A 646 -3.09 16.93 -31.54
CA ALA A 646 -2.73 15.96 -30.52
C ALA A 646 -2.68 14.54 -31.11
N VAL A 647 -1.59 13.82 -30.83
CA VAL A 647 -1.34 12.45 -31.29
C VAL A 647 -1.05 11.58 -30.09
N ARG A 648 -1.72 10.44 -30.00
CA ARG A 648 -1.42 9.42 -29.00
C ARG A 648 -0.38 8.44 -29.56
N PHE A 649 0.79 8.40 -28.99
CA PHE A 649 1.80 7.39 -29.29
C PHE A 649 1.65 6.19 -28.35
N VAL A 650 1.65 4.98 -28.93
CA VAL A 650 1.61 3.70 -28.22
C VAL A 650 2.95 3.00 -28.43
N TYR A 651 3.66 2.72 -27.34
CA TYR A 651 4.94 2.03 -27.31
C TYR A 651 4.72 0.62 -26.77
N GLU A 652 5.02 -0.38 -27.59
CA GLU A 652 4.87 -1.79 -27.24
C GLU A 652 6.21 -2.45 -26.93
N GLY A 653 6.16 -3.57 -26.19
CA GLY A 653 7.34 -4.36 -25.89
C GLY A 653 8.31 -3.68 -24.94
N ILE A 654 7.81 -2.78 -24.09
CA ILE A 654 8.60 -2.15 -23.02
C ILE A 654 9.19 -3.25 -22.12
N GLU A 655 10.51 -3.16 -21.89
CA GLU A 655 11.26 -4.18 -21.17
C GLU A 655 12.24 -3.56 -20.19
N GLN A 656 12.32 -4.18 -19.03
CA GLN A 656 13.21 -3.81 -17.93
C GLN A 656 13.94 -5.04 -17.41
N THR A 657 15.17 -4.85 -16.95
CA THR A 657 15.94 -5.86 -16.24
C THR A 657 16.14 -5.40 -14.81
N HIS A 658 15.80 -6.28 -13.86
CA HIS A 658 16.03 -6.11 -12.43
C HIS A 658 17.03 -7.20 -12.00
N GLN A 659 18.26 -6.81 -11.72
CA GLN A 659 19.32 -7.74 -11.29
C GLN A 659 20.06 -7.19 -10.09
N GLY A 660 20.65 -8.11 -9.30
CA GLY A 660 21.39 -7.68 -8.12
C GLY A 660 21.91 -8.83 -7.28
N ILE A 661 22.59 -8.44 -6.22
CA ILE A 661 23.11 -9.32 -5.18
C ILE A 661 22.60 -8.87 -3.83
N GLU A 662 22.13 -9.83 -3.04
CA GLU A 662 21.62 -9.61 -1.69
C GLU A 662 22.40 -10.47 -0.69
N ALA A 663 22.64 -9.91 0.48
CA ALA A 663 23.21 -10.61 1.63
C ALA A 663 22.38 -10.30 2.87
N GLU A 664 22.15 -11.30 3.70
CA GLU A 664 21.47 -11.16 5.00
C GLU A 664 22.20 -12.02 6.02
N LEU A 665 22.58 -11.41 7.14
CA LEU A 665 23.26 -12.11 8.23
C LEU A 665 22.60 -11.87 9.57
N THR A 666 22.63 -12.89 10.42
CA THR A 666 22.33 -12.80 11.85
C THR A 666 23.44 -13.51 12.61
N TRP A 667 24.04 -12.84 13.60
CA TRP A 667 25.13 -13.35 14.37
C TRP A 667 24.93 -13.11 15.86
N TYR A 668 25.14 -14.14 16.66
CA TYR A 668 25.12 -14.11 18.12
C TYR A 668 26.54 -14.34 18.67
N PRO A 669 27.41 -13.29 18.72
CA PRO A 669 28.77 -13.41 19.25
C PRO A 669 28.77 -13.89 20.71
N THR A 670 27.77 -13.49 21.45
CA THR A 670 27.51 -13.89 22.84
C THR A 670 26.00 -14.09 23.07
N SER A 671 25.62 -14.67 24.20
CA SER A 671 24.21 -14.77 24.59
C SER A 671 23.53 -13.40 24.87
N GLN A 672 24.32 -12.33 24.96
CA GLN A 672 23.83 -10.97 25.25
C GLN A 672 23.79 -10.07 24.01
N LEU A 673 24.54 -10.43 22.94
CA LEU A 673 24.67 -9.59 21.74
C LEU A 673 24.16 -10.33 20.52
N LYS A 674 23.21 -9.74 19.83
CA LYS A 674 22.75 -10.11 18.50
C LYS A 674 23.12 -9.02 17.51
N ILE A 675 23.78 -9.41 16.42
CA ILE A 675 24.10 -8.52 15.29
C ILE A 675 23.30 -8.97 14.07
N ARG A 676 22.74 -8.03 13.37
CA ARG A 676 22.04 -8.24 12.10
C ARG A 676 22.67 -7.36 11.03
N GLY A 677 22.83 -7.89 9.83
CA GLY A 677 23.33 -7.13 8.69
C GLY A 677 22.56 -7.48 7.43
N MET A 678 22.44 -6.50 6.56
CA MET A 678 21.84 -6.68 5.24
C MET A 678 22.54 -5.77 4.23
N ALA A 679 22.74 -6.31 3.03
CA ALA A 679 23.16 -5.55 1.86
C ALA A 679 22.29 -5.94 0.67
N SER A 680 21.80 -4.97 -0.07
CA SER A 680 21.13 -5.15 -1.35
C SER A 680 21.78 -4.22 -2.37
N LEU A 681 22.37 -4.80 -3.41
CA LEU A 681 23.07 -4.09 -4.48
C LEU A 681 22.35 -4.41 -5.79
N GLY A 682 21.48 -3.52 -6.23
CA GLY A 682 20.67 -3.66 -7.43
C GLY A 682 21.27 -2.92 -8.63
N ASP A 683 20.93 -3.38 -9.82
CA ASP A 683 21.14 -2.70 -11.09
C ASP A 683 19.86 -2.89 -11.93
N HIS A 684 18.93 -1.94 -11.82
CA HIS A 684 17.61 -2.00 -12.43
C HIS A 684 17.51 -0.97 -13.55
N LYS A 685 17.28 -1.45 -14.79
CA LYS A 685 17.36 -0.62 -16.01
C LYS A 685 16.37 -1.03 -17.08
N TYR A 686 16.04 -0.09 -17.95
CA TYR A 686 15.48 -0.38 -19.26
C TYR A 686 16.53 -0.98 -20.17
N THR A 687 16.13 -1.92 -21.05
CA THR A 687 17.07 -2.77 -21.82
C THR A 687 17.24 -2.37 -23.27
N LYS A 688 16.40 -1.46 -23.77
CA LYS A 688 16.42 -1.01 -25.17
C LYS A 688 15.64 0.28 -25.37
N ASN A 689 15.79 0.87 -26.56
CA ASN A 689 14.94 1.95 -27.02
C ASN A 689 13.61 1.41 -27.55
N PHE A 690 12.54 2.20 -27.45
CA PHE A 690 11.18 1.78 -27.81
C PHE A 690 10.61 2.68 -28.91
N ASN A 691 10.04 2.08 -29.95
CA ASN A 691 9.38 2.81 -31.03
C ASN A 691 7.87 2.81 -30.81
N GLY A 692 7.27 4.00 -30.80
CA GLY A 692 5.86 4.23 -30.66
C GLY A 692 5.19 4.50 -32.00
N GLN A 693 3.98 3.98 -32.16
CA GLN A 693 3.11 4.26 -33.31
C GLN A 693 2.09 5.33 -32.91
N GLY A 694 1.89 6.32 -33.77
CA GLY A 694 0.93 7.41 -33.57
C GLY A 694 -0.48 7.05 -33.99
N PHE A 695 -1.45 7.48 -33.19
CA PHE A 695 -2.89 7.30 -33.40
C PHE A 695 -3.61 8.65 -33.26
N ASN A 696 -4.61 8.89 -34.06
CA ASN A 696 -5.51 10.03 -33.92
C ASN A 696 -6.37 9.86 -32.65
N LEU A 697 -6.56 10.94 -31.90
CA LEU A 697 -7.39 10.88 -30.69
C LEU A 697 -8.87 10.68 -30.96
N ASP A 698 -9.39 11.26 -32.06
CA ASP A 698 -10.83 11.26 -32.34
C ASP A 698 -11.38 9.89 -32.75
N ASN A 699 -10.60 9.09 -33.48
CA ASN A 699 -11.08 7.85 -34.10
C ASN A 699 -10.17 6.64 -33.82
N ASN A 700 -9.11 6.87 -33.07
CA ASN A 700 -8.13 5.83 -32.72
C ASN A 700 -7.48 5.11 -33.89
N ALA A 701 -7.45 5.75 -35.08
CA ALA A 701 -6.84 5.20 -36.29
C ALA A 701 -5.33 5.51 -36.34
N PRO A 702 -4.47 4.57 -36.79
CA PRO A 702 -3.06 4.87 -37.02
C PRO A 702 -2.90 6.06 -37.97
N ASN A 703 -2.04 7.03 -37.64
CA ASN A 703 -1.82 8.21 -38.44
C ASN A 703 -0.49 8.21 -39.22
N GLY A 704 0.28 7.12 -39.12
CA GLY A 704 1.56 6.93 -39.80
C GLY A 704 2.74 7.65 -39.10
N GLN A 705 2.52 8.39 -38.03
CA GLN A 705 3.59 9.00 -37.26
C GLN A 705 4.28 7.98 -36.36
N THR A 706 5.56 8.14 -36.12
CA THR A 706 6.36 7.34 -35.20
C THR A 706 7.17 8.23 -34.27
N ALA A 707 7.41 7.77 -33.04
CA ALA A 707 8.30 8.43 -32.10
C ALA A 707 9.17 7.37 -31.39
N THR A 708 10.41 7.74 -31.05
CA THR A 708 11.31 6.84 -30.32
C THR A 708 11.51 7.36 -28.91
N LEU A 709 11.40 6.48 -27.93
CA LEU A 709 11.86 6.69 -26.55
C LEU A 709 13.25 6.05 -26.43
N TYR A 710 14.23 6.88 -26.12
CA TYR A 710 15.63 6.48 -25.95
C TYR A 710 15.89 6.10 -24.49
N MET A 711 15.59 4.86 -24.12
CA MET A 711 15.63 4.40 -22.73
C MET A 711 16.66 3.28 -22.49
N ASP A 712 17.44 2.89 -23.49
CA ASP A 712 18.45 1.84 -23.33
C ASP A 712 19.49 2.22 -22.27
N GLY A 713 19.60 1.40 -21.21
CA GLY A 713 20.49 1.63 -20.09
C GLY A 713 20.02 2.64 -19.04
N VAL A 714 18.84 3.26 -19.20
CA VAL A 714 18.28 4.21 -18.22
C VAL A 714 17.89 3.48 -16.95
N SER A 715 18.36 3.97 -15.81
CA SER A 715 18.01 3.42 -14.47
C SER A 715 16.53 3.61 -14.16
N ILE A 716 15.94 2.61 -13.52
CA ILE A 716 14.56 2.68 -13.03
C ILE A 716 14.54 3.53 -11.77
N GLY A 717 13.65 4.51 -11.73
CA GLY A 717 13.50 5.47 -10.64
C GLY A 717 12.68 4.97 -9.45
N ASP A 718 12.52 5.89 -8.50
CA ASP A 718 11.62 5.81 -7.35
C ASP A 718 11.97 4.71 -6.34
N HIS A 719 13.24 4.31 -6.27
CA HIS A 719 13.77 3.45 -5.21
C HIS A 719 15.29 3.50 -5.17
N ALA A 720 15.86 3.26 -3.98
CA ALA A 720 17.29 3.10 -3.83
C ALA A 720 17.73 1.71 -4.34
N GLN A 721 18.69 1.68 -5.26
CA GLN A 721 19.23 0.45 -5.80
C GLN A 721 20.36 -0.13 -4.91
N THR A 722 20.91 0.67 -3.99
CA THR A 722 21.86 0.23 -2.97
C THR A 722 21.27 0.50 -1.59
N ILE A 723 21.10 -0.56 -0.79
CA ILE A 723 20.59 -0.49 0.57
C ILE A 723 21.50 -1.31 1.48
N LEU A 724 22.00 -0.68 2.55
CA LEU A 724 22.80 -1.32 3.57
C LEU A 724 22.11 -1.18 4.93
N TYR A 725 22.18 -2.22 5.75
CA TYR A 725 21.65 -2.21 7.11
C TYR A 725 22.61 -2.93 8.06
N LEU A 726 22.79 -2.35 9.25
CA LEU A 726 23.50 -2.98 10.37
C LEU A 726 22.73 -2.69 11.66
N GLY A 727 22.32 -3.74 12.35
CA GLY A 727 21.63 -3.66 13.63
C GLY A 727 22.37 -4.41 14.72
N ALA A 728 22.33 -3.91 15.94
CA ALA A 728 22.88 -4.54 17.14
C ALA A 728 21.88 -4.45 18.30
N ASP A 729 21.54 -5.59 18.89
CA ASP A 729 20.70 -5.70 20.07
C ASP A 729 21.58 -6.19 21.22
N TYR A 730 21.72 -5.40 22.30
CA TYR A 730 22.53 -5.75 23.46
C TYR A 730 21.71 -5.79 24.75
N ARG A 731 21.79 -6.91 25.45
CA ARG A 731 21.13 -7.16 26.73
C ARG A 731 22.11 -6.97 27.87
N PHE A 732 22.02 -5.81 28.54
CA PHE A 732 22.86 -5.51 29.70
C PHE A 732 22.51 -6.37 30.90
N SER A 733 21.22 -6.68 31.08
CA SER A 733 20.69 -7.53 32.15
C SER A 733 19.39 -8.20 31.67
N TYR A 734 18.81 -9.06 32.50
CA TYR A 734 17.48 -9.61 32.24
C TYR A 734 16.42 -8.50 32.06
N ASN A 735 16.56 -7.39 32.79
CA ASN A 735 15.57 -6.33 32.78
C ASN A 735 15.84 -5.22 31.75
N PHE A 736 17.07 -5.09 31.27
CA PHE A 736 17.43 -3.94 30.44
C PHE A 736 18.19 -4.33 29.19
N SER A 737 17.69 -3.87 28.03
CA SER A 737 18.32 -4.03 26.72
C SER A 737 18.23 -2.74 25.89
N VAL A 738 19.20 -2.57 24.99
CA VAL A 738 19.28 -1.46 24.05
C VAL A 738 19.51 -2.04 22.66
N ASP A 739 18.94 -1.45 21.64
CA ASP A 739 19.20 -1.76 20.26
C ASP A 739 19.52 -0.50 19.45
N VAL A 740 20.36 -0.65 18.46
CA VAL A 740 20.75 0.39 17.50
C VAL A 740 20.67 -0.19 16.11
N ASP A 741 20.01 0.51 15.20
CA ASP A 741 19.89 0.15 13.80
C ASP A 741 20.42 1.30 12.93
N VAL A 742 21.27 0.98 11.95
CA VAL A 742 21.81 1.92 10.97
C VAL A 742 21.43 1.47 9.57
N GLN A 743 20.83 2.36 8.79
CA GLN A 743 20.48 2.10 7.39
C GLN A 743 21.14 3.15 6.49
N SER A 744 21.63 2.74 5.32
CA SER A 744 22.18 3.64 4.30
C SER A 744 21.57 3.34 2.96
N PHE A 745 21.20 4.39 2.23
CA PHE A 745 20.54 4.34 0.94
C PHE A 745 21.34 5.15 -0.07
N ASP A 746 21.60 4.53 -1.23
CA ASP A 746 22.38 5.13 -2.30
C ASP A 746 21.85 4.66 -3.67
N ASN A 747 22.30 5.31 -4.74
CA ASN A 747 21.80 5.07 -6.10
C ASN A 747 20.25 5.17 -6.14
N LEU A 748 19.74 6.23 -5.53
CA LEU A 748 18.33 6.60 -5.56
C LEU A 748 18.07 7.48 -6.77
N TYR A 749 17.22 7.05 -7.68
CA TYR A 749 16.87 7.76 -8.90
C TYR A 749 15.46 8.32 -8.82
N GLY A 750 15.25 9.53 -9.39
CA GLY A 750 13.92 10.12 -9.51
C GLY A 750 13.03 9.30 -10.44
N GLU A 751 11.73 9.29 -10.17
CA GLU A 751 10.75 8.74 -11.10
C GLU A 751 10.65 9.67 -12.32
N PHE A 752 10.32 9.06 -13.43
CA PHE A 752 10.01 9.80 -14.64
C PHE A 752 8.87 9.12 -15.38
N GLY A 753 7.97 9.92 -15.91
CA GLY A 753 6.97 9.42 -16.83
C GLY A 753 7.59 9.06 -18.18
N PRO A 754 7.06 8.10 -18.92
CA PRO A 754 7.47 7.82 -20.30
C PRO A 754 7.28 9.02 -21.22
N LEU A 755 6.73 10.10 -20.70
CA LEU A 755 6.44 11.37 -21.35
C LEU A 755 7.52 12.42 -21.18
N ASP A 756 8.51 12.16 -20.33
CA ASP A 756 9.58 13.11 -20.11
C ASP A 756 10.31 13.38 -21.44
N SER A 757 10.43 14.67 -21.78
CA SER A 757 11.07 15.12 -23.01
C SER A 757 12.56 14.74 -23.09
N GLU A 758 13.21 14.48 -21.94
CA GLU A 758 14.57 13.97 -21.86
C GLU A 758 14.78 12.73 -22.72
N PHE A 759 13.83 11.79 -22.68
CA PHE A 759 13.91 10.52 -23.42
C PHE A 759 13.48 10.61 -24.91
N SER A 760 13.16 11.81 -25.40
CA SER A 760 12.95 12.03 -26.84
C SER A 760 14.27 12.18 -27.62
N SER A 761 15.40 12.27 -26.93
CA SER A 761 16.75 12.42 -27.51
C SER A 761 17.62 11.22 -27.20
N ALA A 762 18.40 10.79 -28.20
CA ALA A 762 19.43 9.76 -28.02
C ALA A 762 20.59 10.21 -27.08
N ASN A 763 20.75 11.51 -26.88
CA ASN A 763 21.75 12.09 -25.96
C ASN A 763 21.14 12.48 -24.62
N ASN A 764 20.11 11.75 -24.14
CA ASN A 764 19.51 12.01 -22.84
C ASN A 764 20.50 11.70 -21.70
N ARG A 765 20.26 12.32 -20.56
CA ARG A 765 21.06 12.18 -19.34
C ARG A 765 20.61 11.04 -18.43
N GLY A 766 19.53 10.36 -18.79
CA GLY A 766 18.92 9.31 -17.96
C GLY A 766 18.02 9.86 -16.86
N ALA A 767 17.95 9.16 -15.74
CA ALA A 767 17.23 9.56 -14.54
C ALA A 767 18.13 10.43 -13.63
N ILE A 768 17.56 11.47 -12.98
CA ILE A 768 18.29 12.24 -11.96
C ILE A 768 18.64 11.32 -10.79
N THR A 769 19.84 11.55 -10.22
CA THR A 769 20.25 10.89 -8.99
C THR A 769 19.92 11.77 -7.81
N LEU A 770 19.21 11.25 -6.84
CA LEU A 770 18.90 11.91 -5.58
C LEU A 770 20.06 11.73 -4.59
N PRO A 771 20.23 12.62 -3.60
CA PRO A 771 21.27 12.50 -2.59
C PRO A 771 21.15 11.20 -1.78
N SER A 772 22.27 10.55 -1.53
CA SER A 772 22.36 9.41 -0.60
C SER A 772 22.14 9.89 0.83
N TYR A 773 21.59 9.02 1.67
CA TYR A 773 21.36 9.34 3.09
C TYR A 773 21.54 8.12 3.98
N SER A 774 21.68 8.38 5.29
CA SER A 774 21.79 7.32 6.29
C SER A 774 20.95 7.65 7.53
N LEU A 775 20.22 6.67 8.04
CA LEU A 775 19.35 6.79 9.18
C LEU A 775 19.87 5.96 10.34
N VAL A 776 19.77 6.49 11.55
CA VAL A 776 20.13 5.80 12.78
C VAL A 776 18.90 5.77 13.69
N ASP A 777 18.46 4.56 14.04
CA ASP A 777 17.38 4.32 14.98
C ASP A 777 17.97 3.74 16.29
N ILE A 778 17.42 4.12 17.44
CA ILE A 778 17.80 3.58 18.74
C ILE A 778 16.57 3.17 19.53
N GLY A 779 16.70 2.09 20.28
CA GLY A 779 15.65 1.63 21.15
C GLY A 779 16.15 1.18 22.53
N ALA A 780 15.34 1.35 23.57
CA ALA A 780 15.63 0.90 24.91
C ALA A 780 14.41 0.19 25.51
N THR A 781 14.63 -0.98 26.10
CA THR A 781 13.58 -1.77 26.75
C THR A 781 13.92 -2.01 28.21
N TYR A 782 12.97 -1.73 29.09
CA TYR A 782 13.05 -2.07 30.51
C TYR A 782 11.88 -2.97 30.93
N ARG A 783 12.19 -4.15 31.45
CA ARG A 783 11.21 -5.13 31.96
C ARG A 783 11.18 -5.06 33.48
N THR A 784 9.98 -5.06 34.06
CA THR A 784 9.75 -5.00 35.49
C THR A 784 8.44 -5.66 35.86
N ARG A 785 8.14 -5.74 37.15
CA ARG A 785 6.80 -6.08 37.62
C ARG A 785 6.17 -4.84 38.25
N PHE A 786 4.99 -4.48 37.80
CA PHE A 786 4.21 -3.38 38.37
C PHE A 786 2.85 -3.90 38.81
N LEU A 787 2.47 -3.70 40.08
CA LEU A 787 1.24 -4.22 40.69
C LEU A 787 1.06 -5.75 40.54
N GLY A 788 2.15 -6.52 40.49
CA GLY A 788 2.12 -7.97 40.28
C GLY A 788 2.07 -8.41 38.80
N MET A 789 1.82 -7.51 37.86
CA MET A 789 1.80 -7.77 36.44
C MET A 789 3.20 -7.67 35.83
N ASN A 790 3.51 -8.53 34.87
CA ASN A 790 4.71 -8.36 34.07
C ASN A 790 4.56 -7.09 33.24
N SER A 791 5.55 -6.23 33.29
CA SER A 791 5.46 -4.93 32.63
C SER A 791 6.70 -4.65 31.80
N ARG A 792 6.51 -4.06 30.66
CA ARG A 792 7.58 -3.67 29.75
C ARG A 792 7.41 -2.20 29.36
N VAL A 793 8.48 -1.44 29.53
CA VAL A 793 8.58 -0.05 29.05
C VAL A 793 9.53 -0.06 27.87
N ARG A 794 9.10 0.51 26.75
CA ARG A 794 9.90 0.61 25.51
C ARG A 794 9.92 2.04 25.01
N LEU A 795 11.12 2.57 24.76
CA LEU A 795 11.38 3.82 24.05
C LEU A 795 11.96 3.48 22.67
N ASN A 796 11.41 4.06 21.62
CA ASN A 796 11.99 4.06 20.27
C ASN A 796 12.25 5.51 19.85
N ILE A 797 13.38 5.76 19.20
CA ILE A 797 13.74 7.02 18.53
C ILE A 797 14.22 6.64 17.14
N ASN A 798 13.51 7.09 16.12
CA ASN A 798 13.87 6.86 14.74
C ASN A 798 14.48 8.13 14.15
N ASN A 799 15.41 7.99 13.21
CA ASN A 799 16.19 9.09 12.64
C ASN A 799 16.79 9.99 13.74
N LEU A 800 17.59 9.38 14.60
CA LEU A 800 18.17 10.00 15.81
C LEU A 800 18.90 11.33 15.54
N PHE A 801 19.51 11.47 14.36
CA PHE A 801 20.30 12.64 14.01
C PHE A 801 19.55 13.66 13.16
N ASP A 802 18.24 13.47 12.98
CA ASP A 802 17.37 14.33 12.18
C ASP A 802 17.87 14.55 10.75
N GLU A 803 18.36 13.47 10.13
CA GLU A 803 18.80 13.51 8.73
C GLU A 803 17.68 14.03 7.83
N GLU A 804 18.00 15.07 7.06
CA GLU A 804 17.10 15.65 6.06
C GLU A 804 17.35 14.97 4.72
N TYR A 805 16.37 14.23 4.20
CA TYR A 805 16.54 13.49 2.96
C TYR A 805 15.28 13.50 2.10
N ILE A 806 15.49 13.48 0.79
CA ILE A 806 14.44 13.23 -0.20
C ILE A 806 14.27 11.72 -0.30
N ALA A 807 13.06 11.23 0.00
CA ALA A 807 12.72 9.81 -0.12
C ALA A 807 12.39 9.43 -1.56
N GLU A 808 11.78 10.34 -2.32
CA GLU A 808 11.42 10.12 -3.73
C GLU A 808 11.31 11.45 -4.49
N SER A 809 11.39 11.38 -5.82
CA SER A 809 11.05 12.48 -6.73
C SER A 809 10.17 11.94 -7.86
N ASP A 810 9.02 12.58 -8.08
CA ASP A 810 8.07 12.24 -9.16
C ASP A 810 8.43 12.89 -10.49
N THR A 811 9.52 13.63 -10.55
CA THR A 811 9.98 14.36 -11.74
C THR A 811 11.46 14.18 -11.97
N ASN A 812 11.87 14.42 -13.22
CA ASN A 812 13.23 14.18 -13.72
C ASN A 812 13.87 15.48 -14.25
N ILE A 813 13.89 16.55 -13.43
CA ILE A 813 14.42 17.85 -13.85
C ILE A 813 15.87 17.99 -13.41
N PHE A 814 16.76 18.07 -14.38
CA PHE A 814 18.19 18.28 -14.13
C PHE A 814 18.52 19.74 -13.77
N ALA A 815 19.47 19.92 -12.88
CA ALA A 815 19.98 21.23 -12.53
C ALA A 815 20.78 21.84 -13.71
N GLU A 816 20.33 22.99 -14.19
CA GLU A 816 20.95 23.72 -15.31
C GLU A 816 21.47 25.08 -14.87
N GLY A 817 22.11 25.15 -13.69
CA GLY A 817 22.62 26.38 -13.11
C GLY A 817 21.58 27.23 -12.37
N GLY A 818 20.37 26.70 -12.16
CA GLY A 818 19.33 27.27 -11.30
C GLY A 818 19.55 27.00 -9.81
N ARG A 819 18.58 27.36 -8.99
CA ARG A 819 18.56 27.05 -7.54
C ARG A 819 18.46 25.53 -7.32
N THR A 820 19.24 25.02 -6.39
CA THR A 820 19.25 23.61 -6.00
C THR A 820 19.24 23.44 -4.49
N TRP A 821 18.75 22.29 -4.04
CA TRP A 821 18.92 21.77 -2.68
C TRP A 821 19.73 20.47 -2.75
N ASN A 822 20.88 20.43 -2.13
CA ASN A 822 21.80 19.28 -2.19
C ASN A 822 22.03 18.73 -3.62
N GLY A 823 22.06 19.64 -4.62
CA GLY A 823 22.26 19.29 -6.03
C GLY A 823 20.99 18.95 -6.81
N VAL A 824 19.84 18.84 -6.17
CA VAL A 824 18.53 18.62 -6.81
C VAL A 824 17.92 19.95 -7.21
N ASP A 825 17.49 20.11 -8.46
CA ASP A 825 16.82 21.33 -8.94
C ASP A 825 15.49 21.54 -8.20
N VAL A 826 15.24 22.77 -7.72
CA VAL A 826 14.06 23.07 -6.89
C VAL A 826 12.72 22.93 -7.61
N ARG A 827 12.74 22.84 -8.93
CA ARG A 827 11.54 22.59 -9.75
C ARG A 827 11.09 21.12 -9.70
N ASN A 828 11.90 20.20 -9.11
CA ASN A 828 11.47 18.83 -8.92
C ASN A 828 10.36 18.77 -7.88
N VAL A 829 9.47 17.83 -8.10
CA VAL A 829 8.40 17.43 -7.19
C VAL A 829 8.93 16.31 -6.32
N VAL A 830 8.98 16.52 -5.00
CA VAL A 830 9.66 15.59 -4.09
C VAL A 830 8.86 15.28 -2.83
N ASN A 831 9.13 14.14 -2.23
CA ASN A 831 8.73 13.82 -0.86
C ASN A 831 9.94 13.72 0.04
N PHE A 832 9.93 14.49 1.14
CA PHE A 832 10.91 14.34 2.20
C PHE A 832 10.52 13.18 3.12
N GLY A 833 11.54 12.44 3.56
CA GLY A 833 11.39 11.52 4.65
C GLY A 833 11.15 12.22 6.00
N ARG A 834 10.64 11.47 6.96
CA ARG A 834 10.36 12.02 8.29
C ARG A 834 11.66 12.32 9.05
N GLY A 835 11.67 13.45 9.75
CA GLY A 835 12.71 13.80 10.72
C GLY A 835 12.71 12.89 11.93
N THR A 836 13.37 13.32 13.02
CA THR A 836 13.38 12.55 14.26
C THR A 836 11.96 12.32 14.77
N THR A 837 11.61 11.04 14.97
CA THR A 837 10.36 10.62 15.61
C THR A 837 10.65 9.75 16.82
N TRP A 838 9.79 9.82 17.84
CA TRP A 838 9.91 8.99 19.02
C TRP A 838 8.56 8.44 19.45
N ASN A 839 8.60 7.31 20.15
CA ASN A 839 7.46 6.79 20.88
C ASN A 839 7.91 6.08 22.18
N LEU A 840 7.07 6.20 23.19
CA LEU A 840 7.20 5.54 24.49
C LEU A 840 5.99 4.65 24.72
N GLY A 841 6.21 3.35 24.86
CA GLY A 841 5.18 2.36 25.10
C GLY A 841 5.32 1.71 26.48
N VAL A 842 4.19 1.42 27.14
CA VAL A 842 4.13 0.60 28.34
C VAL A 842 3.15 -0.53 28.09
N THR A 843 3.61 -1.77 28.26
CA THR A 843 2.79 -2.98 28.15
C THR A 843 2.65 -3.65 29.50
N PHE A 844 1.47 -4.09 29.84
CA PHE A 844 1.12 -4.87 31.02
C PHE A 844 0.57 -6.22 30.58
N ASP A 845 1.23 -7.31 30.99
CA ASP A 845 0.85 -8.68 30.67
C ASP A 845 0.34 -9.40 31.94
N PHE A 846 -0.82 -10.06 31.87
CA PHE A 846 -1.48 -10.72 33.00
C PHE A 846 -2.39 -11.89 32.58
#